data_315f783f5095528ec638567a866d0ced
#
_entry.id   315f783f5095528ec638567a866d0ced
#
_cell.length_a   1.000
_cell.length_b   1.000
_cell.length_c   1.000
_cell.angle_alpha   90.00
_cell.angle_beta   90.00
_cell.angle_gamma   90.00
#
_symmetry.space_group_name_H-M   'P 1'
#
loop_
_entity.id
_entity.type
_entity.pdbx_description
1 polymer ?
#
loop_
_entity_poly.entity_id
_entity_poly.type
_entity_poly.pdbx_seq_one_letter_code
_entity_poly.pdbx_strand_id
1 'polypeptide(L)'
;LIAKTLKLNPFTFSLLLFTIPLLGNGYGTYPLVRYVLDSNSYVVSQDPFGNIFSGGDYGLKILKEGEWEDYGPWTQKISHIETAQNGELWVGNQQFFGKVKNDSLISFGESFYSELDFAQLHQLIVVNSGSYVHLDGRILRVGKDVVDFNYDDVIFAGKLNRDLIVQRQNSGLYLFAGNNFRKINNSDDYAKDQILSIVEMENGRFLLIFQDNVVIYDGDNFFPWSREGVDWIRKLDVSHVVANAQGIFVTSGSDLYQLDANGSLIRAMNMGQDIDHLFGDQEGNLWITSGKSIASLRTSSPVKLINALNEQGTAILKFENEVFIGTERGAYRSDETSFLNGGLPLKINDDFTYSFYLDGGQCLISDKNGLDLYNGRINEINTNGTSYAVLILDDGATMIEASSTGLNLYEKQYGRWNFLNHLYGIEEEVNQIIKDERDRIWVHSQVQGIFLLNYDPTLMAISPTIFPINNLSPEDINGIFLINGKPIITSNQGIFEFNEKIGRFEASATYNSAFGDLNDIAYLYQDEYENIWYVSEVESGVLKVIDKGVEKVTQKQALPYLQRHLNLNQPFVQSLDDDKMIFAGDRGFVFLNQGQLKGKIKFQVHLYGLENYNGQDELIDRKILTSSNASELFIFPKKSEKITFKFSTNYSDVDNIVMYSYNINETGWSEKTSSSQLTIGLPGGKNTVKVRAHYGFNELSNTLVVPVLIEQDWFMKEMNQYIVLGVLLLIAVILFFIMWSIMKSRKKKNKRLAFLMDMQKKEIEELRDKNEILSAQLISAMNENDISKQLEKLHEENEDAEVRKAIRKLIKKLKSKNSRVSENVHPDPEFIARLKMKYPSLTRKDIKLCSLLKMDLTTKDIAPILDITVRGVEISRYRLRKKLELDNDVVLSEFLKNI
;
A
#
# COMPACT_ATOMS: atom_id res chain seq x y z
N LEU A 1 -29.88 6.46 16.16
CA LEU A 1 -29.27 6.30 17.50
C LEU A 1 -27.81 5.76 17.44
N ILE A 2 -27.10 5.97 16.31
CA ILE A 2 -25.66 5.65 16.16
C ILE A 2 -24.89 6.87 15.62
N ALA A 3 -25.20 8.06 16.15
CA ALA A 3 -24.54 9.30 15.76
C ALA A 3 -24.03 10.06 16.99
N LYS A 4 -23.29 9.39 17.85
CA LYS A 4 -22.64 10.03 19.01
C LYS A 4 -21.45 9.22 19.51
N THR A 5 -20.39 9.10 18.72
CA THR A 5 -19.01 8.85 19.23
C THR A 5 -17.97 8.82 18.10
N LEU A 6 -17.96 9.80 17.21
CA LEU A 6 -16.77 10.12 16.43
C LEU A 6 -16.64 11.64 16.48
N LYS A 7 -15.72 12.12 17.31
CA LYS A 7 -15.20 13.48 17.20
C LYS A 7 -14.38 13.56 15.92
N LEU A 8 -15.04 13.82 14.81
CA LEU A 8 -14.39 14.21 13.57
C LEU A 8 -14.03 15.69 13.68
N ASN A 9 -12.77 15.97 13.50
CA ASN A 9 -12.20 17.29 13.35
C ASN A 9 -12.92 18.02 12.20
N PRO A 10 -13.27 19.31 12.32
CA PRO A 10 -14.05 20.01 11.28
C PRO A 10 -13.28 20.36 10.01
N PHE A 11 -12.09 19.78 9.77
CA PHE A 11 -11.26 20.01 8.59
C PHE A 11 -11.21 18.84 7.59
N THR A 12 -12.00 17.79 7.78
CA THR A 12 -12.14 16.71 6.80
C THR A 12 -13.42 16.88 5.99
N PHE A 13 -13.55 17.98 5.29
CA PHE A 13 -14.58 18.17 4.26
C PHE A 13 -13.88 18.56 2.97
N SER A 14 -13.64 17.60 2.11
CA SER A 14 -13.89 17.62 0.66
C SER A 14 -13.04 16.59 -0.07
N LEU A 15 -13.39 15.34 0.03
CA LEU A 15 -13.21 14.42 -1.09
C LEU A 15 -14.62 14.09 -1.60
N LEU A 16 -15.34 15.09 -2.07
CA LEU A 16 -16.44 14.91 -2.98
C LEU A 16 -15.80 14.74 -4.37
N LEU A 17 -15.49 13.49 -4.71
CA LEU A 17 -15.26 13.07 -6.08
C LEU A 17 -16.55 13.28 -6.87
N PHE A 18 -16.82 14.51 -7.28
CA PHE A 18 -17.75 14.76 -8.35
C PHE A 18 -17.06 14.33 -9.66
N THR A 19 -17.25 13.08 -10.07
CA THR A 19 -17.17 12.73 -11.47
C THR A 19 -18.36 13.39 -12.12
N ILE A 20 -18.21 14.65 -12.56
CA ILE A 20 -19.17 15.26 -13.47
C ILE A 20 -19.05 14.43 -14.77
N PRO A 21 -20.13 13.81 -15.26
CA PRO A 21 -20.07 13.17 -16.56
C PRO A 21 -19.68 14.25 -17.55
N LEU A 22 -18.54 14.05 -18.22
CA LEU A 22 -18.21 14.80 -19.41
C LEU A 22 -19.34 14.55 -20.40
N LEU A 23 -20.23 15.52 -20.55
CA LEU A 23 -21.24 15.57 -21.62
C LEU A 23 -20.52 15.87 -22.94
N GLY A 24 -19.76 14.92 -23.41
CA GLY A 24 -19.09 14.97 -24.70
C GLY A 24 -19.24 13.59 -25.34
N ASN A 25 -19.71 13.60 -26.55
CA ASN A 25 -19.93 12.45 -27.42
C ASN A 25 -19.01 11.28 -27.11
N GLY A 26 -19.60 10.24 -26.56
CA GLY A 26 -19.25 8.85 -26.38
C GLY A 26 -17.83 8.38 -26.71
N TYR A 27 -16.85 8.64 -25.84
CA TYR A 27 -15.52 8.10 -26.03
C TYR A 27 -14.98 7.58 -24.71
N GLY A 28 -14.29 6.46 -24.72
CA GLY A 28 -13.58 5.93 -23.56
C GLY A 28 -12.69 7.01 -22.94
N THR A 29 -12.81 7.22 -21.65
CA THR A 29 -12.19 8.33 -20.99
C THR A 29 -10.92 7.88 -20.29
N TYR A 30 -9.87 8.69 -20.37
CA TYR A 30 -8.79 8.59 -19.44
C TYR A 30 -9.31 8.90 -18.03
N PRO A 31 -8.81 8.24 -16.98
CA PRO A 31 -9.17 8.61 -15.63
C PRO A 31 -8.90 10.09 -15.38
N LEU A 32 -9.89 10.80 -14.87
CA LEU A 32 -9.82 12.22 -14.54
C LEU A 32 -9.95 12.39 -13.04
N VAL A 33 -8.91 12.93 -12.41
CA VAL A 33 -8.93 13.34 -11.01
C VAL A 33 -9.05 14.86 -10.96
N ARG A 34 -10.05 15.35 -10.25
CA ARG A 34 -10.31 16.80 -10.14
C ARG A 34 -10.17 17.26 -8.68
N TYR A 35 -9.39 18.31 -8.47
CA TYR A 35 -9.19 18.98 -7.20
C TYR A 35 -9.86 20.33 -7.25
N VAL A 36 -10.64 20.67 -6.25
CA VAL A 36 -11.26 22.00 -6.10
C VAL A 36 -10.57 22.74 -4.99
N LEU A 37 -10.04 23.90 -5.29
CA LEU A 37 -9.32 24.76 -4.35
C LEU A 37 -10.21 25.93 -3.90
N ASP A 38 -9.78 26.60 -2.84
CA ASP A 38 -10.51 27.77 -2.30
C ASP A 38 -10.38 29.01 -3.21
N SER A 39 -9.30 29.10 -3.99
CA SER A 39 -9.02 30.24 -4.91
C SER A 39 -8.42 29.75 -6.23
N ASN A 40 -8.25 30.67 -7.19
CA ASN A 40 -7.87 30.31 -8.55
C ASN A 40 -6.45 29.75 -8.62
N SER A 41 -6.27 28.78 -9.51
CA SER A 41 -5.01 28.20 -9.93
C SER A 41 -4.70 28.62 -11.36
N TYR A 42 -3.48 29.09 -11.61
CA TYR A 42 -3.08 29.60 -12.91
C TYR A 42 -2.08 28.74 -13.65
N VAL A 43 -1.30 27.95 -12.91
CA VAL A 43 -0.19 27.20 -13.49
C VAL A 43 0.07 25.93 -12.69
N VAL A 44 0.47 24.87 -13.39
CA VAL A 44 0.99 23.61 -12.81
C VAL A 44 2.35 23.33 -13.43
N SER A 45 3.27 22.80 -12.66
CA SER A 45 4.58 22.35 -13.09
C SER A 45 5.05 21.14 -12.29
N GLN A 46 6.03 20.41 -12.82
CA GLN A 46 6.63 19.27 -12.16
C GLN A 46 8.14 19.46 -12.05
N ASP A 47 8.72 19.11 -10.89
CA ASP A 47 10.16 19.06 -10.75
C ASP A 47 10.76 17.74 -11.28
N PRO A 48 12.08 17.62 -11.45
CA PRO A 48 12.72 16.40 -11.91
C PRO A 48 12.56 15.20 -10.98
N PHE A 49 12.07 15.43 -9.76
CA PHE A 49 11.85 14.39 -8.74
C PHE A 49 10.39 13.89 -8.71
N GLY A 50 9.54 14.41 -9.61
CA GLY A 50 8.14 14.03 -9.73
C GLY A 50 7.17 14.82 -8.87
N ASN A 51 7.62 15.80 -8.07
CA ASN A 51 6.72 16.63 -7.30
C ASN A 51 5.94 17.57 -8.21
N ILE A 52 4.63 17.63 -8.01
CA ILE A 52 3.74 18.53 -8.76
C ILE A 52 3.48 19.77 -7.93
N PHE A 53 3.69 20.93 -8.53
CA PHE A 53 3.46 22.24 -7.93
C PHE A 53 2.34 22.97 -8.66
N SER A 54 1.60 23.78 -7.93
CA SER A 54 0.61 24.69 -8.49
C SER A 54 0.76 26.08 -7.94
N GLY A 55 0.69 27.08 -8.85
CA GLY A 55 0.67 28.50 -8.53
C GLY A 55 -0.73 29.10 -8.74
N GLY A 56 -1.14 29.93 -7.80
CA GLY A 56 -2.47 30.54 -7.81
C GLY A 56 -2.55 31.81 -6.97
N ASP A 57 -3.77 32.28 -6.71
CA ASP A 57 -4.01 33.40 -5.78
C ASP A 57 -3.60 33.03 -4.33
N TYR A 58 -3.49 31.75 -4.03
CA TYR A 58 -3.04 31.21 -2.74
C TYR A 58 -1.51 31.18 -2.56
N GLY A 59 -0.74 31.57 -3.57
CA GLY A 59 0.69 31.41 -3.62
C GLY A 59 1.11 30.10 -4.29
N LEU A 60 1.92 29.28 -3.62
CA LEU A 60 2.46 28.02 -4.12
C LEU A 60 1.94 26.85 -3.30
N LYS A 61 1.46 25.83 -3.98
CA LYS A 61 1.06 24.55 -3.39
C LYS A 61 1.83 23.40 -4.01
N ILE A 62 1.95 22.31 -3.26
CA ILE A 62 2.52 21.06 -3.70
C ILE A 62 1.49 19.94 -3.50
N LEU A 63 1.41 19.02 -4.47
CA LEU A 63 0.58 17.83 -4.33
C LEU A 63 1.32 16.76 -3.52
N LYS A 64 0.69 16.28 -2.43
CA LYS A 64 1.21 15.21 -1.58
C LYS A 64 0.10 14.25 -1.21
N GLU A 65 0.33 12.98 -1.41
CA GLU A 65 -0.62 11.89 -1.06
C GLU A 65 -2.06 12.16 -1.55
N GLY A 66 -2.19 12.83 -2.71
CA GLY A 66 -3.48 13.18 -3.30
C GLY A 66 -4.11 14.47 -2.76
N GLU A 67 -3.44 15.23 -1.89
CA GLU A 67 -3.91 16.50 -1.35
C GLU A 67 -2.96 17.65 -1.70
N TRP A 68 -3.51 18.87 -1.88
CA TRP A 68 -2.75 20.06 -2.15
C TRP A 68 -2.39 20.79 -0.84
N GLU A 69 -1.14 20.70 -0.43
CA GLU A 69 -0.59 21.41 0.74
C GLU A 69 0.08 22.71 0.35
N ASP A 70 0.05 23.70 1.24
CA ASP A 70 0.79 24.94 1.05
C ASP A 70 2.30 24.68 1.06
N TYR A 71 3.00 25.24 0.07
CA TYR A 71 4.46 25.12 -0.03
C TYR A 71 5.14 26.44 0.29
N GLY A 72 5.67 26.53 1.50
CA GLY A 72 6.29 27.75 2.03
C GLY A 72 5.28 28.78 2.56
N PRO A 73 5.76 29.90 3.13
CA PRO A 73 4.93 30.90 3.79
C PRO A 73 4.34 31.96 2.82
N TRP A 74 4.35 31.71 1.52
CA TRP A 74 3.99 32.72 0.50
C TRP A 74 2.50 32.74 0.22
N THR A 75 1.92 33.93 0.37
CA THR A 75 0.50 34.18 0.06
C THR A 75 0.33 35.08 -1.18
N GLN A 76 1.43 35.43 -1.86
CA GLN A 76 1.38 36.23 -3.06
C GLN A 76 0.98 35.41 -4.27
N LYS A 77 0.15 35.99 -5.15
CA LYS A 77 -0.24 35.37 -6.40
C LYS A 77 0.98 34.87 -7.20
N ILE A 78 0.92 33.63 -7.66
CA ILE A 78 1.92 33.02 -8.55
C ILE A 78 1.24 32.61 -9.83
N SER A 79 1.68 33.14 -10.98
CA SER A 79 1.14 32.83 -12.30
C SER A 79 2.12 32.08 -13.21
N HIS A 80 3.39 31.98 -12.81
CA HIS A 80 4.42 31.31 -13.58
C HIS A 80 5.27 30.44 -12.66
N ILE A 81 5.48 29.19 -13.05
CA ILE A 81 6.37 28.24 -12.38
C ILE A 81 7.24 27.57 -13.44
N GLU A 82 8.52 27.51 -13.18
CA GLU A 82 9.49 26.74 -13.95
C GLU A 82 10.42 25.97 -13.04
N THR A 83 10.81 24.79 -13.46
CA THR A 83 11.70 23.91 -12.69
C THR A 83 13.01 23.68 -13.45
N ALA A 84 14.12 23.84 -12.75
CA ALA A 84 15.44 23.52 -13.29
C ALA A 84 15.73 22.01 -13.17
N GLN A 85 16.68 21.52 -13.97
CA GLN A 85 17.11 20.10 -13.93
C GLN A 85 17.68 19.66 -12.57
N ASN A 86 18.19 20.60 -11.79
CA ASN A 86 18.69 20.37 -10.43
C ASN A 86 17.59 20.45 -9.35
N GLY A 87 16.33 20.65 -9.76
CA GLY A 87 15.18 20.79 -8.86
C GLY A 87 14.96 22.18 -8.28
N GLU A 88 15.75 23.19 -8.69
CA GLU A 88 15.47 24.59 -8.31
C GLU A 88 14.15 25.04 -8.92
N LEU A 89 13.27 25.56 -8.08
CA LEU A 89 11.96 26.06 -8.47
C LEU A 89 12.01 27.57 -8.67
N TRP A 90 11.60 28.01 -9.86
CA TRP A 90 11.48 29.42 -10.23
C TRP A 90 10.00 29.80 -10.29
N VAL A 91 9.66 30.91 -9.69
CA VAL A 91 8.26 31.39 -9.62
C VAL A 91 8.19 32.89 -9.97
N GLY A 92 7.03 33.31 -10.45
CA GLY A 92 6.83 34.73 -10.76
C GLY A 92 5.38 35.09 -11.02
N ASN A 93 5.16 36.37 -11.06
CA ASN A 93 3.95 37.05 -11.52
C ASN A 93 4.30 38.35 -12.20
N GLN A 94 3.31 39.20 -12.45
CA GLN A 94 3.54 40.53 -13.05
C GLN A 94 4.34 41.54 -12.19
N GLN A 95 4.62 41.20 -10.91
CA GLN A 95 5.28 42.11 -9.98
C GLN A 95 6.66 41.63 -9.52
N PHE A 96 6.90 40.34 -9.59
CA PHE A 96 8.17 39.74 -9.18
C PHE A 96 8.47 38.46 -9.96
N PHE A 97 9.74 38.07 -9.97
CA PHE A 97 10.21 36.76 -10.29
C PHE A 97 11.38 36.37 -9.38
N GLY A 98 11.52 35.11 -9.11
CA GLY A 98 12.54 34.63 -8.18
C GLY A 98 12.65 33.13 -8.12
N LYS A 99 13.58 32.66 -7.32
CA LYS A 99 13.74 31.25 -7.04
C LYS A 99 13.45 30.90 -5.59
N VAL A 100 12.92 29.71 -5.41
CA VAL A 100 12.65 29.14 -4.09
C VAL A 100 13.90 28.42 -3.61
N LYS A 101 14.37 28.75 -2.40
CA LYS A 101 15.49 28.09 -1.75
C LYS A 101 15.28 28.01 -0.25
N ASN A 102 15.29 26.78 0.33
CA ASN A 102 15.14 26.54 1.79
C ASN A 102 13.92 27.28 2.37
N ASP A 103 12.74 27.07 1.77
CA ASP A 103 11.47 27.70 2.16
C ASP A 103 11.49 29.26 2.11
N SER A 104 12.45 29.83 1.42
CA SER A 104 12.56 31.27 1.22
C SER A 104 12.53 31.62 -0.27
N LEU A 105 11.86 32.71 -0.61
CA LEU A 105 11.85 33.27 -1.96
C LEU A 105 13.01 34.26 -2.11
N ILE A 106 13.93 33.98 -3.02
CA ILE A 106 14.96 34.91 -3.45
C ILE A 106 14.40 35.67 -4.66
N SER A 107 13.84 36.85 -4.40
CA SER A 107 13.31 37.71 -5.46
C SER A 107 14.44 38.44 -6.17
N PHE A 108 14.34 38.52 -7.50
CA PHE A 108 15.29 39.25 -8.35
C PHE A 108 14.69 40.52 -9.00
N GLY A 109 13.40 40.77 -8.79
CA GLY A 109 12.66 41.74 -9.59
C GLY A 109 12.33 43.07 -8.96
N GLU A 110 12.41 43.22 -7.62
CA GLU A 110 11.94 44.47 -6.97
C GLU A 110 12.68 45.77 -7.42
N SER A 111 13.99 45.69 -7.65
CA SER A 111 14.75 46.81 -8.18
C SER A 111 14.59 47.04 -9.68
N PHE A 112 14.25 46.00 -10.42
CA PHE A 112 14.16 45.99 -11.87
C PHE A 112 12.79 46.47 -12.38
N TYR A 113 11.69 46.06 -11.67
CA TYR A 113 10.35 46.50 -12.01
C TYR A 113 10.12 48.02 -11.80
N SER A 114 10.86 48.60 -10.89
CA SER A 114 10.82 50.06 -10.70
C SER A 114 11.42 50.85 -11.90
N GLU A 115 12.28 50.22 -12.71
CA GLU A 115 12.91 50.81 -13.89
C GLU A 115 12.16 50.46 -15.19
N LEU A 116 11.31 49.43 -15.20
CA LEU A 116 10.68 48.87 -16.39
C LEU A 116 9.21 49.27 -16.57
N ASP A 117 8.72 50.33 -15.94
CA ASP A 117 7.36 50.86 -16.12
C ASP A 117 6.30 49.83 -16.55
N PHE A 118 5.96 48.89 -15.63
CA PHE A 118 4.86 47.92 -15.80
C PHE A 118 4.99 46.88 -16.93
N ALA A 119 6.21 46.51 -17.34
CA ALA A 119 6.40 45.43 -18.32
C ALA A 119 5.74 44.12 -17.87
N GLN A 120 4.96 43.50 -18.74
CA GLN A 120 4.27 42.27 -18.45
C GLN A 120 5.22 41.06 -18.50
N LEU A 121 5.18 40.19 -17.47
CA LEU A 121 5.85 38.93 -17.51
C LEU A 121 5.07 37.96 -18.39
N HIS A 122 5.64 37.55 -19.53
CA HIS A 122 5.06 36.59 -20.44
C HIS A 122 5.50 35.17 -20.11
N GLN A 123 6.76 34.94 -19.78
CA GLN A 123 7.28 33.61 -19.52
C GLN A 123 8.55 33.61 -18.65
N LEU A 124 8.65 32.64 -17.77
CA LEU A 124 9.90 32.18 -17.14
C LEU A 124 10.44 31.02 -17.96
N ILE A 125 11.75 30.98 -18.21
CA ILE A 125 12.38 29.95 -19.03
C ILE A 125 13.66 29.51 -18.31
N VAL A 126 13.77 28.24 -17.97
CA VAL A 126 14.98 27.66 -17.37
C VAL A 126 15.52 26.60 -18.30
N VAL A 127 16.74 26.82 -18.78
CA VAL A 127 17.45 25.94 -19.72
C VAL A 127 18.89 25.72 -19.25
N ASN A 128 19.67 24.90 -19.96
CA ASN A 128 21.06 24.61 -19.59
C ASN A 128 21.96 25.85 -19.49
N SER A 129 21.71 26.85 -20.33
CA SER A 129 22.48 28.10 -20.39
C SER A 129 22.13 29.09 -19.27
N GLY A 130 21.06 28.85 -18.51
CA GLY A 130 20.64 29.69 -17.41
C GLY A 130 19.14 29.87 -17.29
N SER A 131 18.74 30.81 -16.46
CA SER A 131 17.35 31.23 -16.25
C SER A 131 17.07 32.54 -16.97
N TYR A 132 15.97 32.59 -17.68
CA TYR A 132 15.59 33.73 -18.51
C TYR A 132 14.16 34.17 -18.20
N VAL A 133 13.90 35.43 -18.42
CA VAL A 133 12.59 36.05 -18.25
C VAL A 133 12.24 36.79 -19.54
N HIS A 134 11.09 36.49 -20.11
CA HIS A 134 10.52 37.20 -21.23
C HIS A 134 9.53 38.26 -20.72
N LEU A 135 9.85 39.48 -20.93
CA LEU A 135 9.02 40.67 -20.68
C LEU A 135 8.66 41.30 -22.03
N ASP A 136 7.74 42.27 -22.03
CA ASP A 136 7.31 42.96 -23.25
C ASP A 136 8.46 43.35 -24.20
N GLY A 137 8.62 42.55 -25.25
CA GLY A 137 9.66 42.72 -26.27
C GLY A 137 11.10 42.40 -25.83
N ARG A 138 11.34 42.11 -24.54
CA ARG A 138 12.69 41.97 -23.97
C ARG A 138 12.92 40.55 -23.45
N ILE A 139 14.18 40.13 -23.49
CA ILE A 139 14.65 38.90 -22.86
C ILE A 139 15.78 39.24 -21.87
N LEU A 140 15.61 38.81 -20.64
CA LEU A 140 16.58 39.02 -19.57
C LEU A 140 17.17 37.67 -19.15
N ARG A 141 18.48 37.64 -18.88
CA ARG A 141 19.14 36.51 -18.20
C ARG A 141 19.23 36.83 -16.71
N VAL A 142 18.77 35.90 -15.90
CA VAL A 142 18.74 36.04 -14.44
C VAL A 142 19.77 35.13 -13.80
N GLY A 143 20.66 35.72 -13.00
CA GLY A 143 21.72 34.99 -12.28
C GLY A 143 22.08 35.75 -10.99
N LYS A 144 23.38 35.91 -10.69
CA LYS A 144 23.81 36.79 -9.61
C LYS A 144 23.42 38.24 -9.94
N ASP A 145 23.54 38.58 -11.23
CA ASP A 145 23.12 39.87 -11.82
C ASP A 145 22.07 39.58 -12.89
N VAL A 146 21.21 40.57 -13.13
CA VAL A 146 20.22 40.49 -14.23
C VAL A 146 20.89 41.17 -15.45
N VAL A 147 20.93 40.45 -16.58
CA VAL A 147 21.51 40.92 -17.83
C VAL A 147 20.42 41.10 -18.88
N ASP A 148 20.19 42.31 -19.34
CA ASP A 148 19.33 42.60 -20.47
C ASP A 148 20.10 42.40 -21.78
N PHE A 149 19.55 41.64 -22.73
CA PHE A 149 20.11 41.51 -24.07
C PHE A 149 19.86 42.71 -25.00
N ASN A 150 19.12 43.69 -24.52
CA ASN A 150 18.80 44.93 -25.23
C ASN A 150 18.05 44.67 -26.56
N TYR A 151 17.18 43.72 -26.61
CA TYR A 151 16.19 43.54 -27.66
C TYR A 151 14.88 44.14 -27.20
N ASP A 152 14.14 44.76 -28.14
CA ASP A 152 12.82 45.37 -27.92
C ASP A 152 11.75 44.78 -28.87
N ASP A 153 12.14 43.76 -29.64
CA ASP A 153 11.34 43.18 -30.70
C ASP A 153 11.11 41.66 -30.51
N VAL A 154 11.30 41.13 -29.30
CA VAL A 154 11.05 39.74 -28.99
C VAL A 154 9.55 39.49 -28.82
N ILE A 155 8.95 38.70 -29.73
CA ILE A 155 7.52 38.39 -29.69
C ILE A 155 7.22 37.02 -29.11
N PHE A 156 8.24 36.13 -29.02
CA PHE A 156 8.13 34.86 -28.36
C PHE A 156 9.51 34.45 -27.79
N ALA A 157 9.49 33.82 -26.62
CA ALA A 157 10.65 33.14 -26.07
C ALA A 157 10.21 31.80 -25.46
N GLY A 158 11.02 30.74 -25.65
CA GLY A 158 10.66 29.41 -25.19
C GLY A 158 11.85 28.46 -25.13
N LYS A 159 11.55 27.19 -24.97
CA LYS A 159 12.53 26.10 -24.96
C LYS A 159 12.49 25.35 -26.29
N LEU A 160 13.65 25.10 -26.85
CA LEU A 160 13.84 24.15 -27.92
C LEU A 160 14.85 23.13 -27.43
N ASN A 161 14.39 21.93 -27.06
CA ASN A 161 15.18 20.96 -26.31
C ASN A 161 15.65 21.53 -24.97
N ARG A 162 16.94 21.77 -24.82
CA ARG A 162 17.59 22.31 -23.61
C ARG A 162 18.13 23.72 -23.79
N ASP A 163 17.82 24.34 -24.93
CA ASP A 163 18.32 25.65 -25.29
C ASP A 163 17.19 26.68 -25.35
N LEU A 164 17.54 27.94 -25.15
CA LEU A 164 16.63 29.07 -25.31
C LEU A 164 16.44 29.40 -26.77
N ILE A 165 15.20 29.40 -27.23
CA ILE A 165 14.82 29.96 -28.53
C ILE A 165 14.04 31.25 -28.34
N VAL A 166 14.31 32.23 -29.20
CA VAL A 166 13.53 33.48 -29.27
C VAL A 166 13.08 33.74 -30.70
N GLN A 167 11.88 34.29 -30.83
CA GLN A 167 11.39 34.84 -32.09
C GLN A 167 11.42 36.36 -32.03
N ARG A 168 12.07 36.96 -33.00
CA ARG A 168 12.12 38.42 -33.15
C ARG A 168 11.22 38.85 -34.29
N GLN A 169 10.45 39.89 -34.05
CA GLN A 169 9.49 40.42 -34.99
C GLN A 169 10.20 40.82 -36.31
N ASN A 170 9.67 40.37 -37.44
CA ASN A 170 10.21 40.57 -38.79
C ASN A 170 11.67 40.10 -38.99
N SER A 171 12.24 39.31 -38.10
CA SER A 171 13.64 38.91 -38.13
C SER A 171 13.84 37.35 -38.10
N GLY A 172 12.85 36.62 -37.66
CA GLY A 172 12.87 35.14 -37.62
C GLY A 172 13.24 34.58 -36.25
N LEU A 173 13.72 33.34 -36.24
CA LEU A 173 14.01 32.55 -35.04
C LEU A 173 15.49 32.55 -34.72
N TYR A 174 15.80 32.63 -33.42
CA TYR A 174 17.17 32.65 -32.92
C TYR A 174 17.32 31.65 -31.77
N LEU A 175 18.41 30.89 -31.81
CA LEU A 175 18.80 29.98 -30.76
C LEU A 175 19.94 30.62 -29.95
N PHE A 176 19.87 30.55 -28.63
CA PHE A 176 20.95 31.02 -27.75
C PHE A 176 22.02 29.93 -27.63
N ALA A 177 23.17 30.13 -28.26
CA ALA A 177 24.28 29.21 -28.28
C ALA A 177 25.54 29.84 -27.69
N GLY A 178 26.03 29.29 -26.60
CA GLY A 178 27.17 29.87 -25.86
C GLY A 178 26.79 31.18 -25.16
N ASN A 179 27.21 32.31 -25.69
CA ASN A 179 26.90 33.65 -25.14
C ASN A 179 26.14 34.55 -26.11
N ASN A 180 25.77 34.08 -27.30
CA ASN A 180 25.14 34.88 -28.34
C ASN A 180 23.94 34.20 -28.96
N PHE A 181 23.01 34.96 -29.49
CA PHE A 181 21.91 34.47 -30.28
C PHE A 181 22.37 34.22 -31.73
N ARG A 182 22.14 32.99 -32.19
CA ARG A 182 22.39 32.56 -33.57
C ARG A 182 21.07 32.38 -34.29
N LYS A 183 20.94 33.01 -35.44
CA LYS A 183 19.76 32.87 -36.28
C LYS A 183 19.63 31.46 -36.82
N ILE A 184 18.43 30.90 -36.75
CA ILE A 184 18.08 29.61 -37.36
C ILE A 184 17.91 29.83 -38.86
N ASN A 185 18.59 29.01 -39.69
CA ASN A 185 18.51 29.12 -41.11
C ASN A 185 17.05 28.92 -41.61
N ASN A 186 16.68 29.64 -42.70
CA ASN A 186 15.37 29.58 -43.30
C ASN A 186 14.19 29.94 -42.37
N SER A 187 14.45 30.63 -41.26
CA SER A 187 13.40 31.09 -40.34
C SER A 187 12.76 32.43 -40.71
N ASP A 188 13.21 33.05 -41.78
CA ASP A 188 12.66 34.33 -42.28
C ASP A 188 11.20 34.21 -42.72
N ASP A 189 10.83 33.08 -43.28
CA ASP A 189 9.46 32.79 -43.73
C ASP A 189 8.44 32.83 -42.59
N TYR A 190 8.91 32.63 -41.36
CA TYR A 190 8.10 32.61 -40.15
C TYR A 190 8.29 33.86 -39.25
N ALA A 191 8.97 34.88 -39.74
CA ALA A 191 9.31 36.07 -38.91
C ALA A 191 8.10 36.93 -38.57
N LYS A 192 6.98 36.80 -39.32
CA LYS A 192 5.76 37.58 -39.13
C LYS A 192 4.63 36.83 -38.44
N ASP A 193 4.74 35.48 -38.37
CA ASP A 193 3.73 34.61 -37.81
C ASP A 193 4.20 34.22 -36.40
N GLN A 194 3.50 34.66 -35.36
CA GLN A 194 3.92 34.48 -33.98
C GLN A 194 3.83 33.02 -33.56
N ILE A 195 4.86 32.48 -32.93
CA ILE A 195 4.83 31.18 -32.30
C ILE A 195 3.88 31.22 -31.12
N LEU A 196 2.93 30.28 -31.08
CA LEU A 196 2.03 30.02 -29.96
C LEU A 196 2.61 28.94 -29.05
N SER A 197 3.20 27.88 -29.62
CA SER A 197 3.75 26.77 -28.84
C SER A 197 4.84 26.02 -29.61
N ILE A 198 5.77 25.42 -28.86
CA ILE A 198 6.77 24.49 -29.37
C ILE A 198 6.60 23.17 -28.63
N VAL A 199 6.44 22.10 -29.38
CA VAL A 199 6.18 20.77 -28.83
C VAL A 199 7.24 19.80 -29.32
N GLU A 200 7.90 19.10 -28.40
CA GLU A 200 8.83 18.02 -28.74
C GLU A 200 8.06 16.76 -29.15
N MET A 201 8.42 16.18 -30.29
CA MET A 201 7.86 14.94 -30.82
C MET A 201 8.74 13.75 -30.47
N GLU A 202 8.20 12.52 -30.44
CA GLU A 202 8.89 11.29 -30.02
C GLU A 202 10.23 11.00 -30.71
N ASN A 203 10.46 11.55 -31.90
CA ASN A 203 11.68 11.32 -32.69
C ASN A 203 12.72 12.43 -32.58
N GLY A 204 12.60 13.29 -31.57
CA GLY A 204 13.53 14.41 -31.34
C GLY A 204 13.34 15.58 -32.32
N ARG A 205 12.26 15.57 -33.10
CA ARG A 205 11.81 16.72 -33.90
C ARG A 205 10.88 17.58 -33.09
N PHE A 206 10.65 18.81 -33.55
CA PHE A 206 9.82 19.78 -32.88
C PHE A 206 8.66 20.20 -33.77
N LEU A 207 7.46 20.23 -33.24
CA LEU A 207 6.32 20.85 -33.90
C LEU A 207 6.22 22.30 -33.42
N LEU A 208 6.43 23.24 -34.34
CA LEU A 208 6.28 24.66 -34.09
C LEU A 208 4.91 25.09 -34.56
N ILE A 209 4.11 25.56 -33.63
CA ILE A 209 2.75 26.01 -33.90
C ILE A 209 2.75 27.53 -33.87
N PHE A 210 2.50 28.09 -35.03
CA PHE A 210 2.35 29.53 -35.23
C PHE A 210 0.86 29.90 -35.25
N GLN A 211 0.56 31.18 -35.27
CA GLN A 211 -0.82 31.66 -35.33
C GLN A 211 -1.51 31.20 -36.61
N ASP A 212 -0.82 31.28 -37.74
CA ASP A 212 -1.36 30.95 -39.06
C ASP A 212 -0.77 29.71 -39.70
N ASN A 213 0.25 29.07 -39.10
CA ASN A 213 0.93 27.92 -39.69
C ASN A 213 1.41 26.88 -38.64
N VAL A 214 1.68 25.68 -39.08
CA VAL A 214 2.28 24.62 -38.26
C VAL A 214 3.34 23.91 -39.07
N VAL A 215 4.55 23.80 -38.52
CA VAL A 215 5.69 23.20 -39.20
C VAL A 215 6.48 22.25 -38.23
N ILE A 216 7.16 21.28 -38.82
CA ILE A 216 8.09 20.42 -38.14
C ILE A 216 9.49 20.97 -38.32
N TYR A 217 10.23 21.10 -37.23
CA TYR A 217 11.65 21.45 -37.23
C TYR A 217 12.49 20.27 -36.75
N ASP A 218 13.48 19.83 -37.54
CA ASP A 218 14.34 18.66 -37.20
C ASP A 218 15.69 19.03 -36.55
N GLY A 219 15.89 20.30 -36.27
CA GLY A 219 17.17 20.82 -35.77
C GLY A 219 17.93 21.62 -36.83
N ASP A 220 17.69 21.40 -38.11
CA ASP A 220 18.35 22.07 -39.25
C ASP A 220 17.34 22.69 -40.24
N ASN A 221 16.24 21.99 -40.54
CA ASN A 221 15.30 22.33 -41.58
C ASN A 221 13.85 22.35 -41.10
N PHE A 222 13.02 23.14 -41.77
CA PHE A 222 11.57 23.21 -41.56
C PHE A 222 10.86 22.37 -42.64
N PHE A 223 9.88 21.56 -42.18
CA PHE A 223 9.05 20.72 -43.03
C PHE A 223 7.58 21.00 -42.75
N PRO A 224 6.73 20.97 -43.79
CA PRO A 224 5.31 21.11 -43.58
C PRO A 224 4.78 19.96 -42.75
N TRP A 225 3.90 20.26 -41.81
CA TRP A 225 3.12 19.25 -41.13
C TRP A 225 1.97 18.74 -41.99
N SER A 226 1.14 17.82 -41.52
CA SER A 226 0.00 17.33 -42.28
C SER A 226 -0.97 18.48 -42.60
N ARG A 227 -1.59 18.41 -43.77
CA ARG A 227 -2.62 19.40 -44.16
C ARG A 227 -3.83 19.35 -43.20
N GLU A 228 -4.25 18.15 -42.82
CA GLU A 228 -5.38 17.96 -41.91
C GLU A 228 -5.09 18.59 -40.53
N GLY A 229 -3.92 18.35 -39.95
CA GLY A 229 -3.52 18.95 -38.69
C GLY A 229 -3.44 20.48 -38.74
N VAL A 230 -2.86 21.03 -39.79
CA VAL A 230 -2.87 22.50 -40.00
C VAL A 230 -4.29 23.06 -40.10
N ASP A 231 -5.16 22.40 -40.83
CA ASP A 231 -6.57 22.83 -41.00
C ASP A 231 -7.35 22.73 -39.67
N TRP A 232 -6.98 21.77 -38.80
CA TRP A 232 -7.54 21.68 -37.45
C TRP A 232 -7.07 22.83 -36.57
N ILE A 233 -5.76 23.02 -36.45
CA ILE A 233 -5.16 24.05 -35.59
C ILE A 233 -5.69 25.46 -35.96
N ARG A 234 -5.78 25.76 -37.25
CA ARG A 234 -6.27 27.05 -37.73
C ARG A 234 -7.73 27.37 -37.38
N LYS A 235 -8.53 26.36 -37.10
CA LYS A 235 -9.94 26.51 -36.68
C LYS A 235 -10.09 26.79 -35.20
N LEU A 236 -9.02 26.60 -34.43
CA LEU A 236 -9.03 26.73 -32.99
C LEU A 236 -8.37 28.03 -32.55
N ASP A 237 -8.88 28.62 -31.50
CA ASP A 237 -8.17 29.67 -30.75
C ASP A 237 -7.23 28.97 -29.77
N VAL A 238 -6.03 28.61 -30.24
CA VAL A 238 -5.08 27.77 -29.54
C VAL A 238 -4.48 28.52 -28.36
N SER A 239 -4.71 28.00 -27.15
CA SER A 239 -4.12 28.55 -25.92
C SER A 239 -2.87 27.78 -25.48
N HIS A 240 -2.94 26.47 -25.41
CA HIS A 240 -1.85 25.60 -24.97
C HIS A 240 -1.77 24.35 -25.81
N VAL A 241 -0.55 23.81 -25.96
CA VAL A 241 -0.32 22.54 -26.65
C VAL A 241 0.70 21.72 -25.87
N VAL A 242 0.41 20.42 -25.71
CA VAL A 242 1.29 19.43 -25.09
C VAL A 242 1.27 18.17 -25.95
N ALA A 243 2.42 17.54 -26.16
CA ALA A 243 2.49 16.21 -26.75
C ALA A 243 3.02 15.19 -25.77
N ASN A 244 2.49 13.98 -25.88
CA ASN A 244 2.98 12.79 -25.18
C ASN A 244 2.81 11.55 -26.07
N ALA A 245 3.09 10.37 -25.55
CA ALA A 245 2.94 9.10 -26.29
C ALA A 245 1.52 8.81 -26.79
N GLN A 246 0.50 9.51 -26.29
CA GLN A 246 -0.91 9.32 -26.69
C GLN A 246 -1.34 10.28 -27.79
N GLY A 247 -0.50 11.25 -28.16
CA GLY A 247 -0.76 12.22 -29.21
C GLY A 247 -0.49 13.68 -28.82
N ILE A 248 -1.04 14.58 -29.61
CA ILE A 248 -0.92 16.03 -29.43
C ILE A 248 -2.23 16.55 -28.83
N PHE A 249 -2.13 17.23 -27.71
CA PHE A 249 -3.27 17.81 -26.98
C PHE A 249 -3.27 19.32 -27.15
N VAL A 250 -4.40 19.85 -27.58
CA VAL A 250 -4.57 21.29 -27.89
C VAL A 250 -5.76 21.82 -27.10
N THR A 251 -5.60 22.95 -26.44
CA THR A 251 -6.70 23.64 -25.75
C THR A 251 -7.22 24.82 -26.55
N SER A 252 -8.54 25.02 -26.54
CA SER A 252 -9.23 26.18 -27.12
C SER A 252 -10.45 26.49 -26.25
N GLY A 253 -10.42 27.58 -25.49
CA GLY A 253 -11.43 27.92 -24.51
C GLY A 253 -11.59 26.82 -23.47
N SER A 254 -12.78 26.25 -23.36
CA SER A 254 -13.09 25.14 -22.44
C SER A 254 -12.83 23.74 -23.02
N ASP A 255 -12.39 23.65 -24.27
CA ASP A 255 -12.24 22.38 -24.95
C ASP A 255 -10.79 21.92 -25.03
N LEU A 256 -10.59 20.62 -24.79
CA LEU A 256 -9.33 19.91 -24.97
C LEU A 256 -9.47 18.93 -26.14
N TYR A 257 -8.67 19.11 -27.18
CA TYR A 257 -8.63 18.28 -28.39
C TYR A 257 -7.41 17.36 -28.33
N GLN A 258 -7.59 16.09 -28.65
CA GLN A 258 -6.50 15.13 -28.85
C GLN A 258 -6.38 14.82 -30.36
N LEU A 259 -5.20 15.05 -30.90
CA LEU A 259 -4.82 14.73 -32.28
C LEU A 259 -3.78 13.61 -32.29
N ASP A 260 -3.76 12.80 -33.33
CA ASP A 260 -2.67 11.86 -33.59
C ASP A 260 -1.40 12.60 -34.09
N ALA A 261 -0.31 11.87 -34.30
CA ALA A 261 0.94 12.44 -34.80
C ALA A 261 0.82 13.10 -36.20
N ASN A 262 -0.21 12.77 -36.98
CA ASN A 262 -0.52 13.33 -38.29
C ASN A 262 -1.53 14.49 -38.21
N GLY A 263 -2.03 14.81 -37.01
CA GLY A 263 -2.99 15.88 -36.79
C GLY A 263 -4.44 15.52 -37.03
N SER A 264 -4.76 14.23 -37.21
CA SER A 264 -6.16 13.80 -37.28
C SER A 264 -6.79 13.81 -35.90
N LEU A 265 -8.02 14.29 -35.78
CA LEU A 265 -8.74 14.35 -34.52
C LEU A 265 -9.04 12.95 -34.00
N ILE A 266 -8.49 12.62 -32.82
CA ILE A 266 -8.83 11.39 -32.08
C ILE A 266 -10.09 11.63 -31.24
N ARG A 267 -10.10 12.74 -30.45
CA ARG A 267 -11.25 13.11 -29.61
C ARG A 267 -11.26 14.59 -29.24
N ALA A 268 -12.43 15.05 -28.80
CA ALA A 268 -12.62 16.35 -28.17
C ALA A 268 -13.28 16.16 -26.78
N MET A 269 -12.83 16.89 -25.77
CA MET A 269 -13.32 16.83 -24.40
C MET A 269 -13.61 18.25 -23.93
N ASN A 270 -14.84 18.51 -23.48
CA ASN A 270 -15.17 19.80 -22.85
C ASN A 270 -14.93 19.73 -21.36
N MET A 271 -14.14 20.64 -20.80
CA MET A 271 -13.76 20.66 -19.39
C MET A 271 -14.76 21.44 -18.51
N GLY A 272 -15.75 22.08 -19.15
CA GLY A 272 -16.85 22.81 -18.49
C GLY A 272 -16.52 24.24 -18.12
N GLN A 273 -15.26 24.64 -18.14
CA GLN A 273 -14.75 26.01 -17.91
C GLN A 273 -13.52 26.22 -18.78
N ASP A 274 -13.21 27.50 -19.06
CA ASP A 274 -12.02 27.83 -19.83
C ASP A 274 -10.75 27.31 -19.15
N ILE A 275 -9.84 26.84 -19.97
CA ILE A 275 -8.58 26.24 -19.52
C ILE A 275 -7.54 27.35 -19.41
N ASP A 276 -7.09 27.59 -18.16
CA ASP A 276 -6.07 28.61 -17.87
C ASP A 276 -4.65 28.10 -18.20
N HIS A 277 -4.39 26.79 -18.01
CA HIS A 277 -3.08 26.20 -18.29
C HIS A 277 -3.20 24.69 -18.56
N LEU A 278 -2.35 24.21 -19.47
CA LEU A 278 -2.17 22.79 -19.78
C LEU A 278 -0.69 22.42 -19.60
N PHE A 279 -0.42 21.40 -18.81
CA PHE A 279 0.93 20.91 -18.54
C PHE A 279 1.00 19.40 -18.71
N GLY A 280 2.03 18.90 -19.38
CA GLY A 280 2.35 17.47 -19.47
C GLY A 280 3.39 17.07 -18.42
N ASP A 281 3.09 16.08 -17.57
CA ASP A 281 4.07 15.57 -16.63
C ASP A 281 5.05 14.58 -17.27
N GLN A 282 6.09 14.19 -16.53
CA GLN A 282 7.12 13.25 -17.02
C GLN A 282 6.58 11.84 -17.28
N GLU A 283 5.41 11.53 -16.74
CA GLU A 283 4.71 10.26 -16.96
C GLU A 283 3.86 10.28 -18.21
N GLY A 284 3.66 11.45 -18.79
CA GLY A 284 2.81 11.66 -19.94
C GLY A 284 1.35 11.95 -19.60
N ASN A 285 1.00 12.20 -18.33
CA ASN A 285 -0.33 12.68 -17.96
C ASN A 285 -0.46 14.18 -18.19
N LEU A 286 -1.70 14.64 -18.28
CA LEU A 286 -2.00 16.06 -18.46
C LEU A 286 -2.56 16.67 -17.18
N TRP A 287 -2.05 17.83 -16.82
CA TRP A 287 -2.55 18.66 -15.75
C TRP A 287 -3.21 19.90 -16.32
N ILE A 288 -4.39 20.21 -15.86
CA ILE A 288 -5.24 21.26 -16.40
C ILE A 288 -5.68 22.15 -15.26
N THR A 289 -5.41 23.45 -15.35
CA THR A 289 -6.01 24.43 -14.44
C THR A 289 -7.18 25.13 -15.11
N SER A 290 -8.22 25.42 -14.35
CA SER A 290 -9.43 26.09 -14.82
C SER A 290 -10.12 26.76 -13.62
N GLY A 291 -9.92 28.06 -13.45
CA GLY A 291 -10.37 28.82 -12.30
C GLY A 291 -9.89 28.19 -10.98
N LYS A 292 -10.81 27.78 -10.12
CA LYS A 292 -10.50 27.12 -8.83
C LYS A 292 -10.23 25.62 -8.92
N SER A 293 -10.19 25.05 -10.10
CA SER A 293 -10.05 23.62 -10.31
C SER A 293 -8.69 23.28 -10.90
N ILE A 294 -8.06 22.24 -10.35
CA ILE A 294 -6.94 21.56 -10.98
C ILE A 294 -7.41 20.15 -11.32
N ALA A 295 -7.24 19.76 -12.57
CA ALA A 295 -7.59 18.41 -13.03
C ALA A 295 -6.35 17.68 -13.54
N SER A 296 -6.23 16.41 -13.21
CA SER A 296 -5.22 15.51 -13.78
C SER A 296 -5.92 14.48 -14.66
N LEU A 297 -5.64 14.56 -15.96
CA LEU A 297 -6.10 13.59 -16.95
C LEU A 297 -5.00 12.54 -17.17
N ARG A 298 -5.28 11.29 -16.77
CA ARG A 298 -4.32 10.19 -16.71
C ARG A 298 -4.13 9.53 -18.08
N THR A 299 -3.55 10.23 -19.01
CA THR A 299 -3.36 9.75 -20.40
C THR A 299 -2.36 8.59 -20.48
N SER A 300 -1.43 8.45 -19.54
CA SER A 300 -0.48 7.33 -19.43
C SER A 300 -0.99 6.18 -18.56
N SER A 301 -2.17 6.31 -17.94
CA SER A 301 -2.71 5.25 -17.09
C SER A 301 -2.87 3.95 -17.88
N PRO A 302 -2.42 2.80 -17.32
CA PRO A 302 -2.74 1.49 -17.89
C PRO A 302 -4.24 1.18 -17.82
N VAL A 303 -4.98 1.95 -17.01
CA VAL A 303 -6.43 1.83 -16.86
C VAL A 303 -7.14 2.87 -17.71
N LYS A 304 -8.18 2.43 -18.44
CA LYS A 304 -9.14 3.30 -19.13
C LYS A 304 -10.56 2.97 -18.67
N LEU A 305 -11.40 3.98 -18.61
CA LEU A 305 -12.81 3.82 -18.31
C LEU A 305 -13.61 3.83 -19.62
N ILE A 306 -14.29 2.76 -19.92
CA ILE A 306 -15.18 2.67 -21.08
C ILE A 306 -16.60 2.89 -20.61
N ASN A 307 -17.03 4.15 -20.62
CA ASN A 307 -18.29 4.60 -20.04
C ASN A 307 -19.23 5.27 -21.06
N ALA A 308 -19.12 4.90 -22.33
CA ALA A 308 -19.92 5.49 -23.39
C ALA A 308 -21.45 5.41 -23.13
N LEU A 309 -21.90 4.34 -22.51
CA LEU A 309 -23.31 4.13 -22.16
C LEU A 309 -23.68 4.72 -20.79
N ASN A 310 -22.72 4.96 -19.91
CA ASN A 310 -22.93 5.36 -18.50
C ASN A 310 -23.91 4.43 -17.76
N GLU A 311 -23.79 3.13 -18.00
CA GLU A 311 -24.56 2.04 -17.44
C GLU A 311 -23.62 1.07 -16.74
N GLN A 312 -24.07 0.36 -15.71
CA GLN A 312 -23.25 -0.66 -15.04
C GLN A 312 -22.92 -1.79 -16.04
N GLY A 313 -21.63 -2.10 -16.21
CA GLY A 313 -21.21 -3.26 -16.99
C GLY A 313 -21.47 -4.56 -16.22
N THR A 314 -21.85 -5.61 -16.93
CA THR A 314 -22.19 -6.91 -16.34
C THR A 314 -21.49 -8.08 -17.00
N ALA A 315 -21.34 -8.06 -18.31
CA ALA A 315 -20.73 -9.12 -19.10
C ALA A 315 -20.06 -8.58 -20.36
N ILE A 316 -19.07 -9.28 -20.86
CA ILE A 316 -18.47 -9.01 -22.17
C ILE A 316 -18.09 -10.32 -22.86
N LEU A 317 -18.16 -10.33 -24.18
CA LEU A 317 -17.69 -11.42 -25.01
C LEU A 317 -17.05 -10.87 -26.27
N LYS A 318 -15.79 -11.25 -26.53
CA LYS A 318 -15.11 -10.95 -27.78
C LYS A 318 -15.26 -12.11 -28.75
N PHE A 319 -15.63 -11.78 -29.98
CA PHE A 319 -15.66 -12.71 -31.09
C PHE A 319 -15.05 -12.06 -32.32
N GLU A 320 -13.92 -12.57 -32.79
CA GLU A 320 -13.14 -11.97 -33.88
C GLU A 320 -12.79 -10.50 -33.58
N ASN A 321 -13.34 -9.57 -34.36
CA ASN A 321 -13.15 -8.13 -34.17
C ASN A 321 -14.38 -7.44 -33.55
N GLU A 322 -15.41 -8.20 -33.22
CA GLU A 322 -16.60 -7.69 -32.53
C GLU A 322 -16.59 -7.96 -31.02
N VAL A 323 -17.24 -7.09 -30.28
CA VAL A 323 -17.42 -7.21 -28.85
C VAL A 323 -18.92 -7.10 -28.55
N PHE A 324 -19.45 -8.11 -27.85
CA PHE A 324 -20.75 -8.07 -27.22
C PHE A 324 -20.63 -7.54 -25.81
N ILE A 325 -21.51 -6.63 -25.44
CA ILE A 325 -21.40 -5.82 -24.23
C ILE A 325 -22.71 -5.93 -23.46
N GLY A 326 -22.66 -6.47 -22.26
CA GLY A 326 -23.81 -6.59 -21.35
C GLY A 326 -23.79 -5.46 -20.32
N THR A 327 -24.95 -4.90 -20.07
CA THR A 327 -25.16 -3.87 -19.05
C THR A 327 -26.44 -4.13 -18.26
N GLU A 328 -26.65 -3.31 -17.22
CA GLU A 328 -27.91 -3.31 -16.45
C GLU A 328 -29.15 -2.93 -17.30
N ARG A 329 -28.96 -2.34 -18.49
CA ARG A 329 -30.02 -1.81 -19.36
C ARG A 329 -30.01 -2.37 -20.77
N GLY A 330 -29.24 -3.40 -21.04
CA GLY A 330 -29.28 -4.06 -22.32
C GLY A 330 -28.02 -4.78 -22.73
N ALA A 331 -28.18 -5.50 -23.83
CA ALA A 331 -27.09 -6.03 -24.62
C ALA A 331 -26.77 -5.12 -25.80
N TYR A 332 -25.47 -5.00 -26.08
CA TYR A 332 -24.97 -4.16 -27.18
C TYR A 332 -23.87 -4.92 -27.94
N ARG A 333 -23.55 -4.41 -29.16
CA ARG A 333 -22.36 -4.86 -29.91
C ARG A 333 -21.59 -3.68 -30.47
N SER A 334 -20.28 -3.86 -30.61
CA SER A 334 -19.38 -2.87 -31.22
C SER A 334 -18.21 -3.58 -31.89
N ASP A 335 -17.50 -2.91 -32.80
CA ASP A 335 -16.15 -3.35 -33.09
C ASP A 335 -15.21 -3.06 -31.89
N GLU A 336 -14.20 -3.92 -31.71
CA GLU A 336 -13.29 -3.84 -30.55
C GLU A 336 -12.59 -2.48 -30.46
N THR A 337 -12.10 -1.97 -31.59
CA THR A 337 -11.37 -0.69 -31.61
C THR A 337 -12.25 0.47 -31.23
N SER A 338 -13.47 0.51 -31.75
CA SER A 338 -14.48 1.51 -31.38
C SER A 338 -14.84 1.41 -29.90
N PHE A 339 -15.10 0.21 -29.41
CA PHE A 339 -15.41 -0.03 -28.00
C PHE A 339 -14.30 0.44 -27.07
N LEU A 340 -13.04 0.03 -27.30
CA LEU A 340 -11.89 0.41 -26.47
C LEU A 340 -11.58 1.91 -26.52
N ASN A 341 -12.00 2.59 -27.58
CA ASN A 341 -11.92 4.05 -27.70
C ASN A 341 -13.19 4.74 -27.20
N GLY A 342 -14.18 3.97 -26.68
CA GLY A 342 -15.41 4.49 -26.11
C GLY A 342 -16.43 4.98 -27.13
N GLY A 343 -16.39 4.43 -28.34
CA GLY A 343 -17.44 4.61 -29.31
C GLY A 343 -18.78 4.07 -28.80
N LEU A 344 -19.89 4.68 -29.21
CA LEU A 344 -21.21 4.23 -28.84
C LEU A 344 -21.51 2.88 -29.51
N PRO A 345 -21.78 1.82 -28.73
CA PRO A 345 -22.12 0.54 -29.27
C PRO A 345 -23.56 0.50 -29.77
N LEU A 346 -23.84 -0.43 -30.67
CA LEU A 346 -25.17 -0.66 -31.20
C LEU A 346 -25.97 -1.52 -30.24
N LYS A 347 -27.16 -1.04 -29.86
CA LYS A 347 -28.05 -1.76 -28.96
C LYS A 347 -28.65 -2.99 -29.63
N ILE A 348 -28.71 -4.10 -28.89
CA ILE A 348 -29.33 -5.36 -29.30
C ILE A 348 -30.71 -5.52 -28.63
N ASN A 349 -30.76 -5.41 -27.28
CA ASN A 349 -32.01 -5.47 -26.50
C ASN A 349 -31.98 -4.46 -25.32
N ASP A 350 -33.09 -4.42 -24.55
CA ASP A 350 -33.27 -3.49 -23.42
C ASP A 350 -33.21 -4.22 -22.05
N ASP A 351 -32.80 -5.49 -22.03
CA ASP A 351 -32.91 -6.32 -20.83
C ASP A 351 -31.56 -6.45 -20.09
N PHE A 352 -31.59 -6.46 -18.76
CA PHE A 352 -30.40 -6.69 -17.94
C PHE A 352 -29.69 -7.96 -18.40
N THR A 353 -28.46 -7.85 -18.88
CA THR A 353 -27.69 -8.94 -19.46
C THR A 353 -26.75 -9.54 -18.44
N TYR A 354 -26.81 -10.85 -18.22
CA TYR A 354 -25.95 -11.58 -17.28
C TYR A 354 -24.71 -12.17 -17.93
N SER A 355 -24.86 -12.76 -19.13
CA SER A 355 -23.75 -13.44 -19.80
C SER A 355 -23.97 -13.60 -21.30
N PHE A 356 -22.85 -13.87 -21.99
CA PHE A 356 -22.83 -14.18 -23.42
C PHE A 356 -22.10 -15.49 -23.70
N TYR A 357 -22.53 -16.23 -24.72
CA TYR A 357 -21.87 -17.45 -25.18
C TYR A 357 -21.88 -17.53 -26.69
N LEU A 358 -20.82 -18.18 -27.25
CA LEU A 358 -20.74 -18.39 -28.70
C LEU A 358 -21.29 -19.74 -29.06
N ASP A 359 -22.15 -19.77 -30.09
CA ASP A 359 -22.66 -20.94 -30.69
C ASP A 359 -22.48 -20.87 -32.23
N GLY A 360 -21.40 -21.45 -32.76
CA GLY A 360 -21.15 -21.50 -34.19
C GLY A 360 -21.11 -20.14 -34.90
N GLY A 361 -20.62 -19.09 -34.25
CA GLY A 361 -20.57 -17.72 -34.78
C GLY A 361 -21.82 -16.88 -34.49
N GLN A 362 -22.79 -17.43 -33.76
CA GLN A 362 -23.96 -16.71 -33.24
C GLN A 362 -23.74 -16.47 -31.75
N CYS A 363 -24.37 -15.45 -31.18
CA CYS A 363 -24.24 -15.10 -29.75
C CYS A 363 -25.53 -15.49 -29.01
N LEU A 364 -25.39 -16.33 -28.02
CA LEU A 364 -26.41 -16.55 -26.98
C LEU A 364 -26.33 -15.45 -25.94
N ILE A 365 -27.45 -14.87 -25.56
CA ILE A 365 -27.60 -13.79 -24.59
C ILE A 365 -28.45 -14.30 -23.46
N SER A 366 -27.87 -14.40 -22.27
CA SER A 366 -28.61 -14.66 -21.04
C SER A 366 -28.99 -13.34 -20.38
N ASP A 367 -30.29 -13.10 -20.23
CA ASP A 367 -30.78 -11.84 -19.69
C ASP A 367 -31.92 -12.04 -18.67
N LYS A 368 -32.43 -10.93 -18.17
CA LYS A 368 -33.48 -10.91 -17.15
C LYS A 368 -34.80 -11.54 -17.63
N ASN A 369 -35.07 -11.49 -18.91
CA ASN A 369 -36.32 -12.00 -19.48
C ASN A 369 -36.17 -13.41 -20.05
N GLY A 370 -34.92 -13.91 -20.16
CA GLY A 370 -34.69 -15.28 -20.59
C GLY A 370 -33.40 -15.50 -21.36
N LEU A 371 -33.48 -16.39 -22.35
CA LEU A 371 -32.36 -16.77 -23.18
C LEU A 371 -32.68 -16.44 -24.66
N ASP A 372 -31.82 -15.67 -25.26
CA ASP A 372 -31.94 -15.22 -26.64
C ASP A 372 -30.77 -15.72 -27.49
N LEU A 373 -31.04 -15.95 -28.81
CA LEU A 373 -30.01 -16.16 -29.81
C LEU A 373 -29.96 -14.95 -30.75
N TYR A 374 -28.80 -14.34 -30.84
CA TYR A 374 -28.52 -13.21 -31.71
C TYR A 374 -27.65 -13.64 -32.90
N ASN A 375 -28.20 -13.42 -34.11
CA ASN A 375 -27.51 -13.65 -35.40
C ASN A 375 -27.71 -12.49 -36.36
N GLY A 376 -27.72 -11.26 -35.85
CA GLY A 376 -28.15 -10.03 -36.53
C GLY A 376 -29.59 -9.65 -36.22
N ARG A 377 -30.35 -10.57 -35.63
CA ARG A 377 -31.70 -10.37 -35.08
C ARG A 377 -31.82 -11.21 -33.81
N ILE A 378 -32.67 -10.77 -32.90
CA ILE A 378 -32.99 -11.54 -31.68
C ILE A 378 -33.96 -12.66 -32.11
N ASN A 379 -33.66 -13.87 -31.63
CA ASN A 379 -34.52 -15.02 -31.68
C ASN A 379 -34.66 -15.56 -30.25
N GLU A 380 -35.83 -15.34 -29.65
CA GLU A 380 -36.13 -15.84 -28.30
C GLU A 380 -36.06 -17.37 -28.26
N ILE A 381 -35.28 -17.92 -27.34
CA ILE A 381 -35.22 -19.37 -27.09
C ILE A 381 -36.08 -19.71 -25.88
N ASN A 382 -35.96 -18.91 -24.78
CA ASN A 382 -36.75 -19.05 -23.56
C ASN A 382 -37.10 -17.68 -22.99
N THR A 383 -38.38 -17.51 -22.63
CA THR A 383 -38.90 -16.29 -21.97
C THR A 383 -39.49 -16.57 -20.58
N ASN A 384 -39.25 -17.74 -20.02
CA ASN A 384 -39.81 -18.16 -18.74
C ASN A 384 -38.80 -17.95 -17.61
N GLY A 385 -38.66 -16.73 -17.16
CA GLY A 385 -37.76 -16.33 -16.07
C GLY A 385 -36.40 -15.85 -16.53
N THR A 386 -35.58 -15.47 -15.60
CA THR A 386 -34.23 -14.94 -15.83
C THR A 386 -33.29 -16.07 -16.21
N SER A 387 -32.51 -15.88 -17.27
CA SER A 387 -31.36 -16.72 -17.63
C SER A 387 -30.07 -16.10 -17.08
N TYR A 388 -29.25 -16.87 -16.42
CA TYR A 388 -27.98 -16.39 -15.83
C TYR A 388 -26.78 -16.86 -16.61
N ALA A 389 -26.77 -18.15 -16.99
CA ALA A 389 -25.65 -18.79 -17.66
C ALA A 389 -26.10 -19.97 -18.49
N VAL A 390 -25.33 -20.30 -19.52
CA VAL A 390 -25.54 -21.52 -20.32
C VAL A 390 -24.24 -22.31 -20.45
N LEU A 391 -24.36 -23.61 -20.61
CA LEU A 391 -23.28 -24.51 -20.92
C LEU A 391 -23.69 -25.36 -22.15
N ILE A 392 -22.97 -25.20 -23.27
CA ILE A 392 -23.09 -26.06 -24.42
C ILE A 392 -22.18 -27.25 -24.19
N LEU A 393 -22.72 -28.45 -24.31
CA LEU A 393 -21.96 -29.70 -24.16
C LEU A 393 -21.11 -29.99 -25.39
N ASP A 394 -20.13 -30.89 -25.26
CA ASP A 394 -19.14 -31.21 -26.30
C ASP A 394 -19.73 -31.77 -27.61
N ASP A 395 -20.97 -32.27 -27.56
CA ASP A 395 -21.71 -32.70 -28.73
C ASP A 395 -22.16 -31.52 -29.64
N GLY A 396 -22.06 -30.28 -29.13
CA GLY A 396 -22.52 -29.04 -29.80
C GLY A 396 -24.00 -28.99 -30.08
N ALA A 397 -24.75 -29.99 -29.62
CA ALA A 397 -26.18 -30.19 -29.85
C ALA A 397 -27.02 -30.13 -28.58
N THR A 398 -26.40 -30.25 -27.43
CA THR A 398 -27.05 -30.19 -26.10
C THR A 398 -26.60 -28.96 -25.33
N MET A 399 -27.53 -28.23 -24.76
CA MET A 399 -27.28 -27.05 -23.92
C MET A 399 -28.06 -27.10 -22.61
N ILE A 400 -27.39 -26.75 -21.53
CA ILE A 400 -27.99 -26.61 -20.21
C ILE A 400 -28.01 -25.10 -19.87
N GLU A 401 -29.17 -24.58 -19.50
CA GLU A 401 -29.38 -23.22 -19.04
C GLU A 401 -29.53 -23.22 -17.52
N ALA A 402 -28.80 -22.35 -16.86
CA ALA A 402 -28.94 -21.98 -15.45
C ALA A 402 -29.87 -20.77 -15.35
N SER A 403 -30.98 -20.90 -14.63
CA SER A 403 -32.05 -19.90 -14.63
C SER A 403 -32.63 -19.65 -13.24
N SER A 404 -33.47 -18.63 -13.12
CA SER A 404 -34.22 -18.33 -11.86
C SER A 404 -35.22 -19.42 -11.46
N THR A 405 -35.51 -20.37 -12.33
CA THR A 405 -36.39 -21.49 -12.09
C THR A 405 -35.68 -22.85 -12.01
N GLY A 406 -34.35 -22.83 -11.97
CA GLY A 406 -33.52 -24.02 -11.94
C GLY A 406 -32.77 -24.23 -13.25
N LEU A 407 -32.69 -25.49 -13.68
CA LEU A 407 -31.94 -25.89 -14.86
C LEU A 407 -32.89 -26.33 -15.99
N ASN A 408 -32.63 -25.84 -17.21
CA ASN A 408 -33.35 -26.16 -18.42
C ASN A 408 -32.42 -26.86 -19.42
N LEU A 409 -32.91 -27.90 -20.07
CA LEU A 409 -32.22 -28.65 -21.10
C LEU A 409 -32.76 -28.33 -22.48
N TYR A 410 -31.87 -28.11 -23.42
CA TYR A 410 -32.18 -27.78 -24.82
C TYR A 410 -31.43 -28.74 -25.74
N GLU A 411 -32.05 -29.04 -26.87
CA GLU A 411 -31.45 -29.78 -27.98
C GLU A 411 -31.44 -28.89 -29.24
N LYS A 412 -30.32 -28.98 -29.96
CA LYS A 412 -30.18 -28.24 -31.24
C LYS A 412 -30.65 -29.07 -32.40
N GLN A 413 -31.78 -28.73 -32.98
CA GLN A 413 -32.34 -29.41 -34.17
C GLN A 413 -32.44 -28.43 -35.34
N TYR A 414 -31.89 -28.80 -36.47
CA TYR A 414 -31.86 -27.95 -37.68
C TYR A 414 -31.29 -26.53 -37.46
N GLY A 415 -30.29 -26.41 -36.57
CA GLY A 415 -29.64 -25.16 -36.26
C GLY A 415 -30.41 -24.25 -35.27
N ARG A 416 -31.49 -24.75 -34.68
CA ARG A 416 -32.30 -24.02 -33.68
C ARG A 416 -32.28 -24.78 -32.36
N TRP A 417 -32.18 -24.02 -31.30
CA TRP A 417 -32.31 -24.54 -29.93
C TRP A 417 -33.79 -24.71 -29.58
N ASN A 418 -34.12 -25.92 -29.14
CA ASN A 418 -35.51 -26.26 -28.75
C ASN A 418 -35.46 -26.70 -27.29
N PHE A 419 -36.35 -26.16 -26.48
CA PHE A 419 -36.55 -26.63 -25.13
C PHE A 419 -36.92 -28.09 -25.11
N LEU A 420 -36.19 -28.89 -24.30
CA LEU A 420 -36.44 -30.29 -24.19
C LEU A 420 -37.23 -30.62 -22.91
N ASN A 421 -36.66 -30.27 -21.75
CA ASN A 421 -37.31 -30.42 -20.48
C ASN A 421 -36.68 -29.53 -19.42
N HIS A 422 -37.40 -29.40 -18.30
CA HIS A 422 -36.87 -28.85 -17.07
C HIS A 422 -36.16 -29.97 -16.28
N LEU A 423 -35.00 -29.71 -15.71
CA LEU A 423 -34.21 -30.68 -14.97
C LEU A 423 -34.66 -30.69 -13.51
N TYR A 424 -35.36 -31.74 -13.10
CA TYR A 424 -35.89 -31.87 -11.76
C TYR A 424 -34.79 -32.09 -10.72
N GLY A 425 -35.04 -31.61 -9.49
CA GLY A 425 -34.15 -31.74 -8.35
C GLY A 425 -33.36 -30.50 -7.97
N ILE A 426 -33.38 -29.47 -8.82
CA ILE A 426 -32.95 -28.12 -8.52
C ILE A 426 -34.03 -27.20 -9.07
N GLU A 427 -34.99 -26.82 -8.24
CA GLU A 427 -36.16 -26.00 -8.61
C GLU A 427 -35.99 -24.55 -8.15
N GLU A 428 -34.82 -24.22 -7.58
CA GLU A 428 -34.46 -22.90 -7.10
C GLU A 428 -33.48 -22.23 -8.06
N GLU A 429 -33.28 -20.96 -7.88
CA GLU A 429 -32.36 -20.17 -8.68
C GLU A 429 -30.94 -20.77 -8.76
N VAL A 430 -30.46 -20.98 -9.99
CA VAL A 430 -29.10 -21.40 -10.31
C VAL A 430 -28.44 -20.28 -11.12
N ASN A 431 -27.39 -19.71 -10.57
CA ASN A 431 -26.72 -18.55 -11.16
C ASN A 431 -25.38 -18.85 -11.85
N GLN A 432 -24.80 -20.01 -11.60
CA GLN A 432 -23.54 -20.41 -12.24
C GLN A 432 -23.56 -21.88 -12.66
N ILE A 433 -22.96 -22.15 -13.81
CA ILE A 433 -22.72 -23.49 -14.34
C ILE A 433 -21.34 -23.53 -14.97
N ILE A 434 -20.52 -24.52 -14.58
CA ILE A 434 -19.17 -24.72 -15.10
C ILE A 434 -18.91 -26.19 -15.41
N LYS A 435 -18.02 -26.46 -16.34
CA LYS A 435 -17.52 -27.81 -16.65
C LYS A 435 -16.02 -27.87 -16.37
N ASP A 436 -15.59 -28.82 -15.54
CA ASP A 436 -14.19 -28.99 -15.17
C ASP A 436 -13.39 -29.84 -16.20
N GLU A 437 -12.08 -29.97 -16.00
CA GLU A 437 -11.18 -30.75 -16.88
C GLU A 437 -11.50 -32.25 -16.98
N ARG A 438 -12.39 -32.77 -16.12
CA ARG A 438 -12.86 -34.14 -16.09
C ARG A 438 -14.29 -34.30 -16.61
N ASP A 439 -14.76 -33.29 -17.33
CA ASP A 439 -16.11 -33.24 -17.90
C ASP A 439 -17.25 -33.28 -16.86
N ARG A 440 -16.95 -32.99 -15.59
CA ARG A 440 -17.96 -32.87 -14.55
C ARG A 440 -18.60 -31.48 -14.63
N ILE A 441 -19.91 -31.44 -14.50
CA ILE A 441 -20.69 -30.21 -14.57
C ILE A 441 -21.08 -29.84 -13.13
N TRP A 442 -20.62 -28.67 -12.72
CA TRP A 442 -20.89 -28.09 -11.43
C TRP A 442 -21.82 -26.91 -11.56
N VAL A 443 -22.75 -26.76 -10.63
CA VAL A 443 -23.68 -25.63 -10.58
C VAL A 443 -23.72 -25.03 -9.19
N HIS A 444 -23.94 -23.73 -9.13
CA HIS A 444 -24.12 -22.98 -7.89
C HIS A 444 -25.53 -22.39 -7.82
N SER A 445 -26.22 -22.67 -6.73
CA SER A 445 -27.45 -22.04 -6.30
C SER A 445 -27.19 -21.27 -5.01
N GLN A 446 -27.55 -20.00 -4.96
CA GLN A 446 -27.40 -19.22 -3.72
C GLN A 446 -28.25 -19.75 -2.56
N VAL A 447 -29.34 -20.46 -2.87
CA VAL A 447 -30.27 -20.99 -1.86
C VAL A 447 -29.85 -22.39 -1.39
N GLN A 448 -29.36 -23.21 -2.31
CA GLN A 448 -29.13 -24.65 -2.04
C GLN A 448 -27.65 -25.04 -2.03
N GLY A 449 -26.73 -24.16 -2.51
CA GLY A 449 -25.28 -24.39 -2.54
C GLY A 449 -24.79 -25.03 -3.83
N ILE A 450 -23.82 -25.94 -3.73
CA ILE A 450 -23.10 -26.51 -4.88
C ILE A 450 -23.63 -27.90 -5.20
N PHE A 451 -23.87 -28.14 -6.49
CA PHE A 451 -24.27 -29.45 -7.02
C PHE A 451 -23.29 -29.91 -8.09
N LEU A 452 -23.13 -31.23 -8.15
CA LEU A 452 -22.57 -31.96 -9.28
C LEU A 452 -23.70 -32.57 -10.09
N LEU A 453 -23.73 -32.26 -11.38
CA LEU A 453 -24.71 -32.83 -12.29
C LEU A 453 -24.15 -34.11 -12.94
N ASN A 454 -24.88 -35.22 -12.79
CA ASN A 454 -24.58 -36.44 -13.51
C ASN A 454 -25.50 -36.49 -14.76
N TYR A 455 -24.92 -36.15 -15.91
CA TYR A 455 -25.64 -36.19 -17.18
C TYR A 455 -25.59 -37.58 -17.81
N ASP A 456 -26.75 -38.14 -18.09
CA ASP A 456 -26.89 -39.36 -18.89
C ASP A 456 -27.37 -38.99 -20.31
N PRO A 457 -26.49 -39.05 -21.32
CA PRO A 457 -26.85 -38.67 -22.67
C PRO A 457 -27.84 -39.62 -23.32
N THR A 458 -27.99 -40.86 -22.85
CA THR A 458 -28.93 -41.85 -23.40
C THR A 458 -30.35 -41.60 -22.91
N LEU A 459 -30.49 -41.11 -21.69
CA LEU A 459 -31.77 -40.74 -21.09
C LEU A 459 -32.11 -39.26 -21.24
N MET A 460 -31.15 -38.45 -21.72
CA MET A 460 -31.26 -36.99 -21.69
C MET A 460 -31.73 -36.49 -20.33
N ALA A 461 -31.22 -37.12 -19.28
CA ALA A 461 -31.58 -36.83 -17.90
C ALA A 461 -30.36 -36.43 -17.09
N ILE A 462 -30.58 -35.51 -16.16
CA ILE A 462 -29.55 -35.11 -15.18
C ILE A 462 -30.05 -35.46 -13.79
N SER A 463 -29.15 -35.98 -12.99
CA SER A 463 -29.39 -36.18 -11.57
C SER A 463 -28.41 -35.32 -10.77
N PRO A 464 -28.90 -34.30 -10.03
CA PRO A 464 -28.07 -33.48 -9.22
C PRO A 464 -27.65 -34.17 -7.92
N THR A 465 -26.41 -34.01 -7.54
CA THR A 465 -25.87 -34.41 -6.23
C THR A 465 -25.38 -33.19 -5.47
N ILE A 466 -25.97 -32.94 -4.29
CA ILE A 466 -25.55 -31.83 -3.43
C ILE A 466 -24.16 -32.14 -2.83
N PHE A 467 -23.30 -31.19 -2.85
CA PHE A 467 -21.99 -31.22 -2.20
C PHE A 467 -21.98 -30.26 -1.00
N PRO A 468 -22.26 -30.75 0.21
CA PRO A 468 -22.16 -29.94 1.40
C PRO A 468 -20.67 -29.61 1.65
N ILE A 469 -20.40 -28.34 1.90
CA ILE A 469 -19.08 -27.87 2.29
C ILE A 469 -19.09 -27.72 3.80
N ASN A 470 -18.17 -28.40 4.49
CA ASN A 470 -18.14 -28.41 5.94
C ASN A 470 -18.12 -26.99 6.53
N ASN A 471 -19.11 -26.69 7.37
CA ASN A 471 -19.31 -25.42 8.07
C ASN A 471 -19.67 -24.19 7.21
N LEU A 472 -20.04 -24.35 5.95
CA LEU A 472 -20.57 -23.28 5.10
C LEU A 472 -22.08 -23.47 4.91
N SER A 473 -22.84 -22.39 5.11
CA SER A 473 -24.20 -22.29 4.59
C SER A 473 -24.17 -21.97 3.10
N PRO A 474 -25.19 -22.32 2.32
CA PRO A 474 -25.26 -21.91 0.91
C PRO A 474 -25.07 -20.40 0.69
N GLU A 475 -25.62 -19.58 1.58
CA GLU A 475 -25.52 -18.11 1.58
C GLU A 475 -24.11 -17.57 1.85
N ASP A 476 -23.20 -18.40 2.41
CA ASP A 476 -21.80 -18.04 2.63
C ASP A 476 -20.94 -18.22 1.38
N ILE A 477 -21.49 -18.86 0.33
CA ILE A 477 -20.77 -19.18 -0.91
C ILE A 477 -21.00 -18.05 -1.92
N ASN A 478 -19.89 -17.44 -2.37
CA ASN A 478 -19.95 -16.37 -3.36
C ASN A 478 -20.02 -16.91 -4.80
N GLY A 479 -19.38 -18.03 -5.07
CA GLY A 479 -19.41 -18.65 -6.38
C GLY A 479 -18.47 -19.84 -6.55
N ILE A 480 -18.59 -20.47 -7.73
CA ILE A 480 -17.75 -21.56 -8.18
C ILE A 480 -17.01 -21.16 -9.47
N PHE A 481 -15.71 -21.36 -9.50
CA PHE A 481 -14.83 -20.92 -10.59
C PHE A 481 -13.89 -22.03 -11.02
N LEU A 482 -13.35 -21.96 -12.24
CA LEU A 482 -12.33 -22.88 -12.73
C LEU A 482 -10.95 -22.26 -12.61
N ILE A 483 -10.08 -22.90 -11.83
CA ILE A 483 -8.68 -22.54 -11.74
C ILE A 483 -7.84 -23.80 -12.00
N ASN A 484 -6.96 -23.74 -12.98
CA ASN A 484 -6.18 -24.89 -13.46
C ASN A 484 -7.09 -26.08 -13.82
N GLY A 485 -8.25 -25.81 -14.44
CA GLY A 485 -9.24 -26.80 -14.84
C GLY A 485 -10.02 -27.46 -13.69
N LYS A 486 -9.81 -27.01 -12.45
CA LYS A 486 -10.45 -27.58 -11.23
C LYS A 486 -11.48 -26.62 -10.67
N PRO A 487 -12.57 -27.14 -10.10
CA PRO A 487 -13.57 -26.31 -9.43
C PRO A 487 -13.02 -25.77 -8.12
N ILE A 488 -13.08 -24.46 -7.99
CA ILE A 488 -12.71 -23.69 -6.80
C ILE A 488 -13.94 -22.91 -6.32
N ILE A 489 -14.20 -22.94 -5.03
CA ILE A 489 -15.29 -22.21 -4.40
C ILE A 489 -14.71 -21.08 -3.59
N THR A 490 -15.32 -19.91 -3.74
CA THR A 490 -15.04 -18.74 -2.89
C THR A 490 -16.18 -18.53 -1.90
N SER A 491 -15.83 -18.11 -0.69
CA SER A 491 -16.78 -17.91 0.40
C SER A 491 -16.30 -16.83 1.37
N ASN A 492 -17.18 -16.39 2.27
CA ASN A 492 -16.81 -15.52 3.38
C ASN A 492 -15.83 -16.14 4.39
N GLN A 493 -15.59 -17.47 4.33
CA GLN A 493 -14.61 -18.19 5.16
C GLN A 493 -13.33 -18.54 4.40
N GLY A 494 -13.18 -18.06 3.17
CA GLY A 494 -12.01 -18.29 2.31
C GLY A 494 -12.32 -19.17 1.12
N ILE A 495 -11.28 -19.83 0.62
CA ILE A 495 -11.29 -20.59 -0.65
C ILE A 495 -11.23 -22.06 -0.39
N PHE A 496 -12.08 -22.81 -1.11
CA PHE A 496 -12.15 -24.25 -1.05
C PHE A 496 -11.85 -24.86 -2.42
N GLU A 497 -11.10 -25.95 -2.45
CA GLU A 497 -10.78 -26.71 -3.65
C GLU A 497 -11.30 -28.14 -3.56
N PHE A 498 -11.66 -28.72 -4.70
CA PHE A 498 -12.13 -30.09 -4.74
C PHE A 498 -10.98 -31.08 -4.59
N ASN A 499 -11.01 -31.85 -3.52
CA ASN A 499 -10.03 -32.91 -3.27
C ASN A 499 -10.47 -34.22 -3.92
N GLU A 500 -9.80 -34.57 -5.01
CA GLU A 500 -10.09 -35.78 -5.82
C GLU A 500 -9.93 -37.08 -5.06
N LYS A 501 -9.07 -37.15 -4.03
CA LYS A 501 -8.82 -38.40 -3.27
C LYS A 501 -9.95 -38.72 -2.34
N ILE A 502 -10.63 -37.77 -1.82
CA ILE A 502 -11.69 -37.91 -0.84
C ILE A 502 -13.07 -37.54 -1.39
N GLY A 503 -13.11 -36.96 -2.62
CA GLY A 503 -14.35 -36.63 -3.32
C GLY A 503 -15.16 -35.53 -2.64
N ARG A 504 -14.52 -34.53 -2.04
CA ARG A 504 -15.18 -33.39 -1.40
C ARG A 504 -14.35 -32.11 -1.47
N PHE A 505 -15.00 -30.98 -1.24
CA PHE A 505 -14.32 -29.68 -1.10
C PHE A 505 -13.67 -29.57 0.28
N GLU A 506 -12.43 -29.07 0.29
CA GLU A 506 -11.66 -28.77 1.48
C GLU A 506 -11.05 -27.37 1.37
N ALA A 507 -10.82 -26.70 2.52
CA ALA A 507 -10.16 -25.41 2.54
C ALA A 507 -8.76 -25.51 1.88
N SER A 508 -8.56 -24.71 0.85
CA SER A 508 -7.28 -24.71 0.12
C SER A 508 -6.18 -24.06 0.93
N ALA A 509 -5.19 -24.83 1.36
CA ALA A 509 -4.03 -24.29 2.05
C ALA A 509 -3.22 -23.35 1.15
N THR A 510 -3.14 -23.64 -0.14
CA THR A 510 -2.38 -22.85 -1.12
C THR A 510 -3.01 -21.48 -1.34
N TYR A 511 -4.30 -21.44 -1.71
CA TYR A 511 -4.96 -20.19 -2.01
C TYR A 511 -5.21 -19.34 -0.76
N ASN A 512 -5.65 -19.94 0.34
CA ASN A 512 -5.86 -19.20 1.58
C ASN A 512 -4.54 -18.61 2.13
N SER A 513 -3.42 -19.31 1.97
CA SER A 513 -2.10 -18.75 2.31
C SER A 513 -1.70 -17.60 1.37
N ALA A 514 -2.02 -17.70 0.07
CA ALA A 514 -1.68 -16.70 -0.92
C ALA A 514 -2.49 -15.41 -0.76
N PHE A 515 -3.77 -15.53 -0.41
CA PHE A 515 -4.65 -14.37 -0.17
C PHE A 515 -4.48 -13.78 1.24
N GLY A 516 -3.97 -14.56 2.21
CA GLY A 516 -3.77 -14.14 3.60
C GLY A 516 -5.10 -13.85 4.30
N ASP A 517 -5.26 -12.63 4.83
CA ASP A 517 -6.46 -12.22 5.56
C ASP A 517 -7.64 -11.83 4.63
N LEU A 518 -7.43 -11.85 3.31
CA LEU A 518 -8.49 -11.54 2.35
C LEU A 518 -9.42 -12.73 2.19
N ASN A 519 -10.55 -12.67 2.83
CA ASN A 519 -11.68 -13.56 2.66
C ASN A 519 -12.74 -12.89 1.76
N ASP A 520 -13.81 -13.56 1.46
CA ASP A 520 -14.96 -12.99 0.77
C ASP A 520 -14.65 -12.48 -0.65
N ILE A 521 -13.96 -13.32 -1.43
CA ILE A 521 -13.68 -13.04 -2.83
C ILE A 521 -14.94 -13.33 -3.66
N ALA A 522 -15.44 -12.29 -4.32
CA ALA A 522 -16.68 -12.35 -5.10
C ALA A 522 -16.48 -12.98 -6.49
N TYR A 523 -15.31 -12.81 -7.10
CA TYR A 523 -15.04 -13.33 -8.44
C TYR A 523 -13.59 -13.74 -8.62
N LEU A 524 -13.37 -14.84 -9.34
CA LEU A 524 -12.05 -15.32 -9.78
C LEU A 524 -12.04 -15.56 -11.29
N TYR A 525 -10.94 -15.19 -11.93
CA TYR A 525 -10.69 -15.49 -13.34
C TYR A 525 -9.22 -15.85 -13.55
N GLN A 526 -8.97 -16.95 -14.26
CA GLN A 526 -7.62 -17.35 -14.64
C GLN A 526 -7.33 -16.93 -16.08
N ASP A 527 -6.23 -16.17 -16.28
CA ASP A 527 -5.78 -15.80 -17.61
C ASP A 527 -4.90 -16.88 -18.28
N GLU A 528 -4.54 -16.67 -19.54
CA GLU A 528 -3.69 -17.59 -20.32
C GLU A 528 -2.28 -17.78 -19.76
N TYR A 529 -1.81 -16.83 -18.93
CA TYR A 529 -0.53 -16.89 -18.23
C TYR A 529 -0.62 -17.60 -16.86
N GLU A 530 -1.73 -18.24 -16.58
CA GLU A 530 -2.06 -18.90 -15.29
C GLU A 530 -2.22 -17.90 -14.12
N ASN A 531 -2.18 -16.57 -14.34
CA ASN A 531 -2.45 -15.63 -13.27
C ASN A 531 -3.93 -15.67 -12.87
N ILE A 532 -4.21 -15.48 -11.59
CA ILE A 532 -5.59 -15.52 -11.08
C ILE A 532 -6.00 -14.10 -10.68
N TRP A 533 -6.90 -13.53 -11.45
CA TRP A 533 -7.52 -12.24 -11.17
C TRP A 533 -8.64 -12.41 -10.18
N TYR A 534 -8.74 -11.49 -9.23
CA TYR A 534 -9.76 -11.54 -8.19
C TYR A 534 -10.42 -10.19 -7.96
N VAL A 535 -11.71 -10.26 -7.61
CA VAL A 535 -12.51 -9.10 -7.21
C VAL A 535 -13.13 -9.39 -5.84
N SER A 536 -12.99 -8.47 -4.89
CA SER A 536 -13.68 -8.49 -3.61
C SER A 536 -14.12 -7.09 -3.22
N GLU A 537 -14.94 -6.94 -2.19
CA GLU A 537 -15.38 -5.63 -1.70
C GLU A 537 -14.24 -4.77 -1.16
N VAL A 538 -13.24 -5.41 -0.57
CA VAL A 538 -12.12 -4.72 0.11
C VAL A 538 -10.98 -4.43 -0.84
N GLU A 539 -10.63 -5.40 -1.70
CA GLU A 539 -9.43 -5.35 -2.51
C GLU A 539 -9.63 -6.17 -3.79
N SER A 540 -9.20 -5.63 -4.91
CA SER A 540 -9.14 -6.37 -6.17
C SER A 540 -7.72 -6.38 -6.72
N GLY A 541 -7.36 -7.42 -7.47
CA GLY A 541 -6.00 -7.56 -7.96
C GLY A 541 -5.75 -8.87 -8.69
N VAL A 542 -4.51 -9.33 -8.60
CA VAL A 542 -4.05 -10.56 -9.26
C VAL A 542 -3.11 -11.38 -8.38
N LEU A 543 -3.28 -12.69 -8.37
CA LEU A 543 -2.26 -13.64 -7.94
C LEU A 543 -1.40 -13.99 -9.15
N LYS A 544 -0.18 -13.50 -9.17
CA LYS A 544 0.78 -13.84 -10.21
C LYS A 544 1.45 -15.17 -9.95
N VAL A 545 1.56 -15.97 -11.00
CA VAL A 545 2.37 -17.17 -11.00
C VAL A 545 3.77 -16.82 -11.49
N ILE A 546 4.74 -16.91 -10.58
CA ILE A 546 6.15 -16.64 -10.87
C ILE A 546 6.88 -17.96 -10.95
N ASP A 547 7.47 -18.25 -12.12
CA ASP A 547 8.32 -19.42 -12.32
C ASP A 547 9.73 -19.09 -11.81
N LYS A 548 10.16 -19.77 -10.73
CA LYS A 548 11.53 -19.69 -10.20
C LYS A 548 12.42 -20.83 -10.67
N GLY A 549 12.04 -21.54 -11.74
CA GLY A 549 12.82 -22.60 -12.36
C GLY A 549 12.80 -23.96 -11.66
N VAL A 550 12.48 -24.00 -10.38
CA VAL A 550 12.31 -25.22 -9.57
C VAL A 550 10.90 -25.31 -9.00
N GLU A 551 10.23 -24.18 -8.80
CA GLU A 551 8.91 -24.09 -8.19
C GLU A 551 8.14 -22.89 -8.73
N LYS A 552 6.84 -23.06 -8.99
CA LYS A 552 5.91 -21.95 -9.28
C LYS A 552 5.46 -21.34 -7.96
N VAL A 553 5.70 -20.06 -7.76
CA VAL A 553 5.30 -19.33 -6.55
C VAL A 553 4.21 -18.32 -6.92
N THR A 554 3.13 -18.32 -6.17
CA THR A 554 2.08 -17.30 -6.32
C THR A 554 2.42 -16.05 -5.49
N GLN A 555 2.29 -14.88 -6.10
CA GLN A 555 2.45 -13.61 -5.42
C GLN A 555 1.20 -12.75 -5.60
N LYS A 556 0.56 -12.40 -4.50
CA LYS A 556 -0.60 -11.49 -4.49
C LYS A 556 -0.15 -10.07 -4.81
N GLN A 557 -0.89 -9.43 -5.70
CA GLN A 557 -0.73 -8.02 -6.01
C GLN A 557 -2.10 -7.34 -6.05
N ALA A 558 -2.34 -6.49 -5.06
CA ALA A 558 -3.50 -5.61 -5.04
C ALA A 558 -3.36 -4.52 -6.10
N LEU A 559 -4.49 -4.12 -6.67
CA LEU A 559 -4.60 -3.05 -7.65
C LEU A 559 -5.66 -2.02 -7.18
N PRO A 560 -5.32 -1.19 -6.16
CA PRO A 560 -6.28 -0.29 -5.52
C PRO A 560 -6.95 0.70 -6.48
N TYR A 561 -6.27 1.04 -7.56
CA TYR A 561 -6.78 1.93 -8.59
C TYR A 561 -7.95 1.35 -9.41
N LEU A 562 -8.09 0.01 -9.46
CA LEU A 562 -9.24 -0.64 -10.08
C LEU A 562 -10.47 -0.56 -9.18
N GLN A 563 -10.29 -0.76 -7.88
CA GLN A 563 -11.36 -0.92 -6.88
C GLN A 563 -12.43 0.17 -6.94
N ARG A 564 -12.03 1.41 -7.20
CA ARG A 564 -12.92 2.58 -7.23
C ARG A 564 -13.95 2.58 -8.37
N HIS A 565 -13.70 1.79 -9.40
CA HIS A 565 -14.45 1.83 -10.66
C HIS A 565 -15.18 0.52 -10.94
N LEU A 566 -14.98 -0.50 -10.10
CA LEU A 566 -15.55 -1.82 -10.31
C LEU A 566 -17.01 -1.88 -9.90
N ASN A 567 -17.79 -2.65 -10.66
CA ASN A 567 -19.12 -3.06 -10.27
C ASN A 567 -19.01 -4.23 -9.28
N LEU A 568 -19.12 -3.95 -7.99
CA LEU A 568 -19.01 -4.96 -6.92
C LEU A 568 -20.30 -5.78 -6.74
N ASN A 569 -21.43 -5.30 -7.28
CA ASN A 569 -22.70 -6.03 -7.20
C ASN A 569 -22.78 -7.17 -8.24
N GLN A 570 -22.15 -6.96 -9.39
CA GLN A 570 -22.05 -7.95 -10.47
C GLN A 570 -20.59 -8.00 -10.95
N PRO A 571 -19.69 -8.54 -10.10
CA PRO A 571 -18.28 -8.57 -10.42
C PRO A 571 -18.02 -9.49 -11.61
N PHE A 572 -17.21 -9.01 -12.52
CA PHE A 572 -16.83 -9.74 -13.72
C PHE A 572 -15.43 -9.30 -14.16
N VAL A 573 -14.59 -10.21 -14.56
CA VAL A 573 -13.30 -9.95 -15.20
C VAL A 573 -13.02 -10.99 -16.25
N GLN A 574 -12.48 -10.55 -17.39
CA GLN A 574 -12.11 -11.41 -18.50
C GLN A 574 -10.92 -10.83 -19.28
N SER A 575 -10.12 -11.70 -19.92
CA SER A 575 -9.14 -11.29 -20.92
C SER A 575 -9.83 -11.01 -22.26
N LEU A 576 -9.46 -9.88 -22.87
CA LEU A 576 -9.80 -9.62 -24.28
C LEU A 576 -8.69 -10.09 -25.23
N ASP A 577 -7.45 -9.97 -24.81
CA ASP A 577 -6.22 -10.43 -25.49
C ASP A 577 -5.16 -10.70 -24.41
N ASP A 578 -4.02 -11.19 -24.79
CA ASP A 578 -2.90 -11.58 -23.91
C ASP A 578 -2.53 -10.52 -22.82
N ASP A 579 -2.57 -9.25 -23.19
CA ASP A 579 -2.20 -8.14 -22.31
C ASP A 579 -3.38 -7.22 -21.93
N LYS A 580 -4.60 -7.54 -22.33
CA LYS A 580 -5.77 -6.69 -22.18
C LYS A 580 -6.81 -7.36 -21.27
N MET A 581 -6.99 -6.82 -20.09
CA MET A 581 -8.03 -7.23 -19.16
C MET A 581 -9.19 -6.25 -19.14
N ILE A 582 -10.38 -6.77 -18.98
CA ILE A 582 -11.59 -5.96 -18.83
C ILE A 582 -12.38 -6.41 -17.62
N PHE A 583 -12.88 -5.44 -16.90
CA PHE A 583 -13.65 -5.62 -15.67
C PHE A 583 -15.00 -4.94 -15.81
N ALA A 584 -16.02 -5.50 -15.19
CA ALA A 584 -17.29 -4.80 -15.01
C ALA A 584 -17.08 -3.56 -14.13
N GLY A 585 -17.60 -2.42 -14.58
CA GLY A 585 -17.49 -1.14 -13.89
C GLY A 585 -18.85 -0.56 -13.52
N ASP A 586 -18.87 0.37 -12.56
CA ASP A 586 -20.07 1.06 -12.08
C ASP A 586 -20.82 1.82 -13.18
N ARG A 587 -20.10 2.29 -14.21
CA ARG A 587 -20.62 3.14 -15.27
C ARG A 587 -20.19 2.68 -16.64
N GLY A 588 -19.92 1.41 -16.81
CA GLY A 588 -19.42 0.80 -18.03
C GLY A 588 -18.43 -0.30 -17.70
N PHE A 589 -17.23 -0.21 -18.27
CA PHE A 589 -16.18 -1.19 -18.08
C PHE A 589 -14.86 -0.50 -17.71
N VAL A 590 -14.04 -1.21 -16.98
CA VAL A 590 -12.67 -0.81 -16.66
C VAL A 590 -11.74 -1.67 -17.48
N PHE A 591 -11.00 -1.03 -18.36
CA PHE A 591 -10.00 -1.68 -19.19
C PHE A 591 -8.61 -1.51 -18.58
N LEU A 592 -7.86 -2.60 -18.49
CA LEU A 592 -6.50 -2.62 -18.00
C LEU A 592 -5.56 -3.16 -19.09
N ASN A 593 -4.59 -2.37 -19.50
CA ASN A 593 -3.51 -2.78 -20.37
C ASN A 593 -2.30 -3.26 -19.56
N GLN A 594 -2.13 -4.57 -19.41
CA GLN A 594 -0.99 -5.15 -18.70
C GLN A 594 0.36 -4.87 -19.39
N GLY A 595 0.36 -4.71 -20.72
CA GLY A 595 1.56 -4.40 -21.49
C GLY A 595 2.17 -3.06 -21.07
N GLN A 596 1.34 -2.07 -20.75
CA GLN A 596 1.78 -0.77 -20.23
C GLN A 596 2.38 -0.89 -18.81
N LEU A 597 1.90 -1.86 -18.02
CA LEU A 597 2.48 -2.15 -16.71
C LEU A 597 3.86 -2.87 -16.79
N LYS A 598 4.19 -3.45 -17.94
CA LYS A 598 5.46 -4.13 -18.21
C LYS A 598 6.53 -3.21 -18.84
N GLY A 599 6.21 -1.94 -19.09
CA GLY A 599 7.09 -0.96 -19.73
C GLY A 599 8.39 -0.75 -18.94
N LYS A 600 9.51 -0.59 -19.62
CA LYS A 600 10.81 -0.24 -19.00
C LYS A 600 10.82 1.24 -18.64
N ILE A 601 10.12 1.59 -17.61
CA ILE A 601 10.13 2.94 -17.08
C ILE A 601 11.35 3.07 -16.16
N LYS A 602 12.26 3.97 -16.49
CA LYS A 602 13.32 4.37 -15.57
C LYS A 602 12.75 5.31 -14.53
N PHE A 603 12.15 4.76 -13.50
CA PHE A 603 11.72 5.57 -12.40
C PHE A 603 12.69 5.46 -11.21
N GLN A 604 12.75 6.52 -10.44
CA GLN A 604 13.66 6.65 -9.31
C GLN A 604 12.88 7.02 -8.06
N VAL A 605 13.28 6.42 -6.94
CA VAL A 605 12.77 6.83 -5.64
C VAL A 605 13.68 7.88 -5.02
N HIS A 606 13.09 8.94 -4.47
CA HIS A 606 13.76 10.07 -3.86
C HIS A 606 13.26 10.26 -2.42
N LEU A 607 14.15 10.73 -1.54
CA LEU A 607 13.77 11.22 -0.22
C LEU A 607 13.49 12.71 -0.33
N TYR A 608 12.25 13.14 -0.08
CA TYR A 608 11.90 14.56 -0.14
C TYR A 608 11.66 15.18 1.23
N GLY A 609 11.49 14.40 2.28
CA GLY A 609 11.24 14.93 3.61
C GLY A 609 11.61 13.97 4.73
N LEU A 610 11.95 14.57 5.86
CA LEU A 610 12.22 13.91 7.12
C LEU A 610 11.51 14.67 8.24
N GLU A 611 10.78 13.97 9.08
CA GLU A 611 10.16 14.52 10.28
C GLU A 611 10.61 13.70 11.49
N ASN A 612 10.95 14.40 12.55
CA ASN A 612 11.48 13.80 13.77
C ASN A 612 10.56 14.09 14.95
N TYR A 613 10.19 13.05 15.70
CA TYR A 613 9.24 13.12 16.79
C TYR A 613 9.85 12.62 18.10
N ASN A 614 9.42 13.22 19.22
CA ASN A 614 9.75 12.76 20.56
C ASN A 614 8.77 11.65 21.03
N GLY A 615 8.97 11.14 22.24
CA GLY A 615 8.12 10.09 22.84
C GLY A 615 6.68 10.51 23.17
N GLN A 616 6.33 11.77 22.97
CA GLN A 616 4.98 12.30 23.15
C GLN A 616 4.30 12.58 21.81
N ASP A 617 4.89 12.09 20.72
CA ASP A 617 4.48 12.35 19.34
C ASP A 617 4.49 13.85 18.95
N GLU A 618 5.32 14.65 19.63
CA GLU A 618 5.52 16.04 19.27
C GLU A 618 6.65 16.16 18.24
N LEU A 619 6.41 16.96 17.20
CA LEU A 619 7.39 17.22 16.14
C LEU A 619 8.57 18.02 16.71
N ILE A 620 9.77 17.44 16.65
CA ILE A 620 11.01 18.11 17.08
C ILE A 620 11.62 18.92 15.93
N ASP A 621 11.66 18.34 14.73
CA ASP A 621 12.32 18.91 13.57
C ASP A 621 11.71 18.39 12.28
N ARG A 622 11.67 19.23 11.25
CA ARG A 622 11.21 18.90 9.90
C ARG A 622 12.24 19.37 8.89
N LYS A 623 12.66 18.49 7.99
CA LYS A 623 13.55 18.82 6.87
C LYS A 623 12.85 18.50 5.56
N ILE A 624 12.72 19.48 4.70
CA ILE A 624 12.29 19.33 3.32
C ILE A 624 13.56 19.31 2.45
N LEU A 625 13.71 18.29 1.63
CA LEU A 625 14.88 18.10 0.79
C LEU A 625 14.51 18.48 -0.65
N THR A 626 15.25 19.43 -1.19
CA THR A 626 15.06 19.94 -2.56
C THR A 626 15.99 19.27 -3.59
N SER A 627 16.85 18.35 -3.14
CA SER A 627 17.76 17.62 -4.02
C SER A 627 17.98 16.21 -3.50
N SER A 628 18.29 15.27 -4.39
CA SER A 628 18.54 13.85 -4.13
C SER A 628 19.80 13.55 -3.29
N ASN A 629 20.19 14.40 -2.35
CA ASN A 629 21.34 14.18 -1.48
C ASN A 629 21.08 13.08 -0.43
N ALA A 630 20.51 11.97 -0.87
CA ALA A 630 20.28 10.78 -0.01
C ALA A 630 21.56 10.15 0.51
N SER A 631 22.74 10.51 -0.06
CA SER A 631 24.04 10.08 0.43
C SER A 631 24.53 10.90 1.63
N GLU A 632 23.83 11.96 2.00
CA GLU A 632 24.16 12.79 3.16
C GLU A 632 23.77 12.06 4.45
N LEU A 633 24.65 12.07 5.44
CA LEU A 633 24.38 11.47 6.74
C LEU A 633 23.42 12.38 7.54
N PHE A 634 22.22 11.87 7.80
CA PHE A 634 21.25 12.56 8.65
C PHE A 634 21.51 12.26 10.10
N ILE A 635 21.73 13.32 10.89
CA ILE A 635 22.01 13.22 12.33
C ILE A 635 20.79 13.69 13.11
N PHE A 636 20.30 12.85 14.01
CA PHE A 636 19.17 13.12 14.88
C PHE A 636 19.58 13.06 16.35
N PRO A 637 19.02 13.92 17.21
CA PRO A 637 19.33 13.95 18.64
C PRO A 637 18.84 12.67 19.34
N LYS A 638 19.44 12.31 20.46
CA LYS A 638 19.09 11.14 21.27
C LYS A 638 17.60 11.06 21.66
N LYS A 639 16.91 12.18 21.79
CA LYS A 639 15.48 12.25 22.14
C LYS A 639 14.54 11.88 21.00
N SER A 640 15.07 11.58 19.82
CA SER A 640 14.28 11.14 18.66
C SER A 640 13.80 9.71 18.89
N GLU A 641 12.50 9.53 19.04
CA GLU A 641 11.91 8.20 19.21
C GLU A 641 11.31 7.67 17.91
N LYS A 642 10.74 8.55 17.09
CA LYS A 642 10.18 8.21 15.80
C LYS A 642 10.70 9.16 14.72
N ILE A 643 11.05 8.63 13.57
CA ILE A 643 11.43 9.39 12.40
C ILE A 643 10.52 8.96 11.25
N THR A 644 9.86 9.93 10.62
CA THR A 644 9.10 9.73 9.40
C THR A 644 9.95 10.11 8.22
N PHE A 645 10.21 9.14 7.36
CA PHE A 645 10.87 9.32 6.07
C PHE A 645 9.76 9.46 5.03
N LYS A 646 9.82 10.51 4.22
CA LYS A 646 8.85 10.77 3.15
C LYS A 646 9.54 10.60 1.80
N PHE A 647 9.00 9.69 1.00
CA PHE A 647 9.55 9.33 -0.30
C PHE A 647 8.64 9.80 -1.42
N SER A 648 9.23 10.15 -2.54
CA SER A 648 8.53 10.34 -3.80
C SER A 648 9.24 9.54 -4.89
N THR A 649 8.53 9.32 -5.97
CA THR A 649 9.16 8.87 -7.21
C THR A 649 9.06 10.01 -8.22
N ASN A 650 9.85 9.95 -9.29
CA ASN A 650 9.65 10.83 -10.44
C ASN A 650 8.30 10.56 -11.17
N TYR A 651 7.48 9.69 -10.59
CA TYR A 651 6.10 9.39 -10.95
C TYR A 651 5.13 9.98 -9.93
N SER A 652 4.14 10.72 -10.38
CA SER A 652 3.05 11.17 -9.53
C SER A 652 2.05 10.04 -9.32
N ASP A 653 2.15 9.34 -8.20
CA ASP A 653 1.32 8.18 -7.92
C ASP A 653 -0.09 8.56 -7.44
N VAL A 654 -0.90 9.11 -8.33
CA VAL A 654 -2.32 9.37 -8.02
C VAL A 654 -3.18 8.10 -8.13
N ASP A 655 -2.69 7.10 -8.87
CA ASP A 655 -3.41 5.84 -9.08
C ASP A 655 -2.97 4.73 -8.12
N ASN A 656 -2.07 5.02 -7.15
CA ASN A 656 -1.48 4.06 -6.22
C ASN A 656 -0.88 2.81 -6.91
N ILE A 657 -0.30 3.02 -8.10
CA ILE A 657 0.37 1.95 -8.86
C ILE A 657 1.79 1.72 -8.32
N VAL A 658 2.34 2.75 -7.66
CA VAL A 658 3.66 2.67 -7.03
C VAL A 658 3.52 2.09 -5.63
N MET A 659 4.24 1.01 -5.39
CA MET A 659 4.35 0.36 -4.09
C MET A 659 5.77 0.52 -3.58
N TYR A 660 5.94 0.62 -2.27
CA TYR A 660 7.24 0.78 -1.64
C TYR A 660 7.60 -0.45 -0.82
N SER A 661 8.87 -0.78 -0.75
CA SER A 661 9.40 -1.74 0.21
C SER A 661 10.66 -1.17 0.87
N TYR A 662 10.82 -1.51 2.14
CA TYR A 662 11.84 -0.95 3.02
C TYR A 662 12.74 -2.04 3.57
N ASN A 663 14.03 -1.71 3.75
CA ASN A 663 14.98 -2.58 4.44
C ASN A 663 15.76 -1.73 5.44
N ILE A 664 15.61 -2.05 6.72
CA ILE A 664 16.20 -1.31 7.82
C ILE A 664 17.36 -2.15 8.38
N ASN A 665 18.56 -1.58 8.41
CA ASN A 665 19.75 -2.24 8.98
C ASN A 665 19.97 -3.68 8.46
N GLU A 666 19.63 -3.92 7.17
CA GLU A 666 19.81 -5.21 6.50
C GLU A 666 18.98 -6.38 7.05
N THR A 667 17.88 -6.08 7.75
CA THR A 667 16.99 -7.12 8.32
C THR A 667 16.15 -7.87 7.28
N GLY A 668 16.24 -7.48 6.01
CA GLY A 668 15.41 -8.00 4.91
C GLY A 668 14.44 -6.95 4.39
N TRP A 669 13.85 -7.19 3.23
CA TRP A 669 12.86 -6.29 2.64
C TRP A 669 11.49 -6.54 3.26
N SER A 670 10.77 -5.46 3.57
CA SER A 670 9.37 -5.51 4.00
C SER A 670 8.46 -5.99 2.87
N GLU A 671 7.24 -6.34 3.21
CA GLU A 671 6.15 -6.44 2.24
C GLU A 671 5.95 -5.11 1.51
N LYS A 672 5.33 -5.16 0.33
CA LYS A 672 5.03 -3.99 -0.47
C LYS A 672 3.88 -3.21 0.16
N THR A 673 4.03 -1.89 0.28
CA THR A 673 3.00 -0.97 0.78
C THR A 673 2.78 0.17 -0.20
N SER A 674 1.57 0.69 -0.28
CA SER A 674 1.26 1.90 -1.04
C SER A 674 1.70 3.18 -0.33
N SER A 675 2.02 3.12 0.98
CA SER A 675 2.46 4.29 1.72
C SER A 675 3.82 4.77 1.26
N SER A 676 3.89 6.02 0.83
CA SER A 676 5.12 6.75 0.52
C SER A 676 5.85 7.26 1.77
N GLN A 677 5.35 6.95 2.96
CA GLN A 677 5.93 7.35 4.24
C GLN A 677 6.29 6.13 5.08
N LEU A 678 7.45 6.21 5.72
CA LEU A 678 7.92 5.21 6.68
C LEU A 678 8.17 5.88 8.03
N THR A 679 7.34 5.60 9.00
CA THR A 679 7.54 6.06 10.39
C THR A 679 8.12 4.94 11.22
N ILE A 680 9.33 5.12 11.72
CA ILE A 680 10.04 4.09 12.49
C ILE A 680 10.84 4.68 13.65
N GLY A 681 10.99 3.89 14.71
CA GLY A 681 11.99 4.11 15.76
C GLY A 681 13.31 3.43 15.35
N LEU A 682 14.39 4.18 15.35
CA LEU A 682 15.72 3.65 15.05
C LEU A 682 16.54 3.53 16.32
N PRO A 683 17.34 2.46 16.49
CA PRO A 683 18.22 2.33 17.63
C PRO A 683 19.32 3.41 17.61
N GLY A 684 19.84 3.74 18.78
CA GLY A 684 20.97 4.68 18.88
C GLY A 684 22.21 4.19 18.13
N GLY A 685 22.91 5.09 17.46
CA GLY A 685 24.08 4.81 16.64
C GLY A 685 23.83 4.92 15.14
N LYS A 686 24.67 4.29 14.34
CA LYS A 686 24.56 4.29 12.89
C LYS A 686 23.46 3.34 12.43
N ASN A 687 22.57 3.83 11.60
CA ASN A 687 21.49 3.09 10.98
C ASN A 687 21.50 3.32 9.48
N THR A 688 20.87 2.42 8.73
CA THR A 688 20.70 2.53 7.29
C THR A 688 19.28 2.16 6.95
N VAL A 689 18.58 3.07 6.28
CA VAL A 689 17.24 2.83 5.74
C VAL A 689 17.40 2.71 4.22
N LYS A 690 17.09 1.53 3.68
CA LYS A 690 17.06 1.29 2.24
C LYS A 690 15.62 1.26 1.78
N VAL A 691 15.34 1.94 0.67
CA VAL A 691 14.02 2.04 0.08
C VAL A 691 14.12 1.74 -1.40
N ARG A 692 13.14 1.03 -1.90
CA ARG A 692 12.90 0.87 -3.33
C ARG A 692 11.42 0.96 -3.61
N ALA A 693 11.08 1.51 -4.75
CA ALA A 693 9.72 1.55 -5.23
C ALA A 693 9.51 0.48 -6.32
N HIS A 694 8.28 0.01 -6.44
CA HIS A 694 7.83 -0.95 -7.42
C HIS A 694 6.72 -0.30 -8.23
N TYR A 695 6.85 -0.30 -9.54
CA TYR A 695 5.81 0.19 -10.45
C TYR A 695 5.14 -0.98 -11.14
N GLY A 696 3.82 -0.97 -11.15
CA GLY A 696 3.05 -2.06 -11.75
C GLY A 696 3.46 -3.42 -11.19
N PHE A 697 3.72 -4.37 -12.07
CA PHE A 697 3.97 -5.74 -11.67
C PHE A 697 5.41 -6.05 -11.27
N ASN A 698 6.41 -5.51 -11.94
CA ASN A 698 7.80 -5.96 -11.76
C ASN A 698 8.87 -4.87 -11.89
N GLU A 699 8.54 -3.65 -12.28
CA GLU A 699 9.53 -2.60 -12.44
C GLU A 699 10.02 -2.13 -11.07
N LEU A 700 11.34 -2.18 -10.87
CA LEU A 700 12.00 -1.72 -9.65
C LEU A 700 12.69 -0.40 -9.91
N SER A 701 12.54 0.54 -8.98
CA SER A 701 13.37 1.74 -8.94
C SER A 701 14.84 1.42 -8.60
N ASN A 702 15.68 2.43 -8.62
CA ASN A 702 16.94 2.41 -7.88
C ASN A 702 16.70 2.04 -6.40
N THR A 703 17.71 1.55 -5.73
CA THR A 703 17.67 1.44 -4.25
C THR A 703 18.21 2.73 -3.66
N LEU A 704 17.36 3.48 -3.02
CA LEU A 704 17.73 4.65 -2.24
C LEU A 704 18.31 4.18 -0.89
N VAL A 705 19.47 4.70 -0.53
CA VAL A 705 20.15 4.39 0.74
C VAL A 705 20.23 5.65 1.57
N VAL A 706 19.57 5.68 2.70
CA VAL A 706 19.52 6.82 3.62
C VAL A 706 20.33 6.46 4.87
N PRO A 707 21.54 6.99 5.04
CA PRO A 707 22.31 6.79 6.24
C PRO A 707 21.83 7.70 7.37
N VAL A 708 21.58 7.14 8.55
CA VAL A 708 21.05 7.85 9.70
C VAL A 708 21.92 7.61 10.92
N LEU A 709 22.25 8.67 11.66
CA LEU A 709 22.93 8.59 12.93
C LEU A 709 22.01 9.13 14.04
N ILE A 710 21.60 8.26 14.95
CA ILE A 710 20.96 8.67 16.20
C ILE A 710 22.04 8.88 17.25
N GLU A 711 22.11 10.09 17.79
CA GLU A 711 23.08 10.41 18.84
C GLU A 711 22.89 9.49 20.06
N GLN A 712 23.98 8.99 20.58
CA GLN A 712 24.01 8.13 21.76
C GLN A 712 24.67 8.84 22.92
N ASP A 713 24.36 8.39 24.13
CA ASP A 713 25.14 8.76 25.29
C ASP A 713 26.60 8.42 25.07
N TRP A 714 27.46 9.27 25.61
CA TRP A 714 28.91 9.09 25.56
C TRP A 714 29.36 7.67 25.93
N PHE A 715 28.70 7.10 26.88
CA PHE A 715 29.01 5.77 27.42
C PHE A 715 28.57 4.61 26.49
N MET A 716 27.53 4.82 25.63
CA MET A 716 27.01 3.82 24.68
C MET A 716 27.80 3.73 23.37
N LYS A 717 28.70 4.66 23.07
CA LYS A 717 29.56 4.57 21.89
C LYS A 717 30.51 3.39 22.04
N GLU A 718 30.64 2.58 20.99
CA GLU A 718 31.46 1.35 20.98
C GLU A 718 32.86 1.55 21.59
N MET A 719 33.61 2.57 21.15
CA MET A 719 34.92 2.90 21.72
C MET A 719 34.87 3.20 23.21
N ASN A 720 33.82 3.85 23.70
CA ASN A 720 33.68 4.20 25.10
C ASN A 720 33.31 2.99 25.97
N GLN A 721 32.65 1.98 25.40
CA GLN A 721 32.39 0.71 26.11
C GLN A 721 33.70 -0.02 26.41
N TYR A 722 34.65 -0.04 25.47
CA TYR A 722 36.00 -0.61 25.72
C TYR A 722 36.79 0.19 26.75
N ILE A 723 36.66 1.53 26.77
CA ILE A 723 37.27 2.38 27.79
C ILE A 723 36.68 2.06 29.18
N VAL A 724 35.33 1.96 29.27
CA VAL A 724 34.63 1.59 30.52
C VAL A 724 35.06 0.18 30.98
N LEU A 725 35.10 -0.77 30.04
CA LEU A 725 35.56 -2.14 30.34
C LEU A 725 37.02 -2.14 30.82
N GLY A 726 37.89 -1.36 30.16
CA GLY A 726 39.27 -1.20 30.58
C GLY A 726 39.43 -0.60 31.98
N VAL A 727 38.64 0.43 32.32
CA VAL A 727 38.59 1.03 33.65
C VAL A 727 38.10 0.04 34.69
N LEU A 728 37.02 -0.71 34.39
CA LEU A 728 36.50 -1.75 35.28
C LEU A 728 37.53 -2.86 35.50
N LEU A 729 38.27 -3.24 34.47
CA LEU A 729 39.35 -4.23 34.54
C LEU A 729 40.53 -3.71 35.40
N LEU A 730 40.89 -2.44 35.25
CA LEU A 730 41.88 -1.77 36.07
C LEU A 730 41.48 -1.72 37.55
N ILE A 731 40.22 -1.37 37.84
CA ILE A 731 39.65 -1.39 39.17
C ILE A 731 39.70 -2.82 39.78
N ALA A 732 39.30 -3.83 38.96
CA ALA A 732 39.36 -5.22 39.38
C ALA A 732 40.80 -5.66 39.72
N VAL A 733 41.80 -5.23 38.94
CA VAL A 733 43.23 -5.50 39.18
C VAL A 733 43.70 -4.79 40.47
N ILE A 734 43.32 -3.55 40.67
CA ILE A 734 43.64 -2.81 41.87
C ILE A 734 43.02 -3.50 43.10
N LEU A 735 41.73 -3.87 43.02
CA LEU A 735 41.06 -4.61 44.12
C LEU A 735 41.73 -5.96 44.38
N PHE A 736 42.17 -6.67 43.34
CA PHE A 736 42.93 -7.90 43.46
C PHE A 736 44.26 -7.68 44.21
N PHE A 737 45.01 -6.63 43.86
CA PHE A 737 46.25 -6.30 44.55
C PHE A 737 46.03 -5.89 46.02
N ILE A 738 44.96 -5.13 46.29
CA ILE A 738 44.56 -4.77 47.66
C ILE A 738 44.22 -6.04 48.46
N MET A 739 43.42 -6.93 47.89
CA MET A 739 43.01 -8.18 48.51
C MET A 739 44.21 -9.11 48.71
N TRP A 740 45.11 -9.19 47.70
CA TRP A 740 46.35 -9.94 47.82
C TRP A 740 47.25 -9.38 48.92
N SER A 741 47.42 -8.05 49.10
CA SER A 741 48.13 -7.36 50.12
C SER A 741 47.54 -7.66 51.51
N ILE A 742 46.20 -7.61 51.64
CA ILE A 742 45.50 -7.96 52.87
C ILE A 742 45.69 -9.44 53.18
N MET A 743 45.64 -10.35 52.23
CA MET A 743 45.90 -11.77 52.45
C MET A 743 47.33 -12.04 52.87
N LYS A 744 48.29 -11.33 52.26
CA LYS A 744 49.72 -11.42 52.66
C LYS A 744 49.96 -10.91 54.07
N SER A 745 49.26 -9.83 54.47
CA SER A 745 49.24 -9.29 55.81
C SER A 745 48.60 -10.27 56.83
N ARG A 746 47.47 -10.89 56.44
CA ARG A 746 46.78 -11.92 57.25
C ARG A 746 47.63 -13.18 57.39
N LYS A 747 48.33 -13.64 56.33
CA LYS A 747 49.25 -14.76 56.46
C LYS A 747 50.40 -14.48 57.48
N LYS A 748 50.92 -13.23 57.50
CA LYS A 748 51.91 -12.81 58.53
C LYS A 748 51.32 -12.80 59.98
N LYS A 749 50.06 -12.31 60.12
CA LYS A 749 49.35 -12.34 61.43
C LYS A 749 48.99 -13.77 61.86
N ASN A 750 48.56 -14.63 60.91
CA ASN A 750 48.23 -16.03 61.27
C ASN A 750 49.44 -16.87 61.60
N LYS A 751 50.62 -16.60 61.05
CA LYS A 751 51.86 -17.22 61.49
C LYS A 751 52.23 -16.81 62.94
N ARG A 752 51.98 -15.58 63.34
CA ARG A 752 52.15 -15.11 64.70
C ARG A 752 51.12 -15.70 65.67
N LEU A 753 49.86 -15.82 65.20
CA LEU A 753 48.76 -16.43 66.00
C LEU A 753 48.94 -17.94 66.17
N ALA A 754 49.44 -18.64 65.16
CA ALA A 754 49.71 -20.09 65.22
C ALA A 754 50.83 -20.38 66.27
N PHE A 755 51.85 -19.50 66.34
CA PHE A 755 52.87 -19.62 67.34
C PHE A 755 52.34 -19.38 68.75
N LEU A 756 51.42 -18.47 69.02
CA LEU A 756 50.74 -18.22 70.23
C LEU A 756 49.77 -19.33 70.67
N MET A 757 49.08 -19.94 69.66
CA MET A 757 48.15 -21.08 69.91
C MET A 757 48.85 -22.36 70.27
N ASP A 758 50.09 -22.57 69.85
CA ASP A 758 50.88 -23.74 70.19
C ASP A 758 51.37 -23.69 71.64
N MET A 759 51.57 -22.46 72.14
CA MET A 759 51.85 -22.24 73.59
C MET A 759 50.61 -22.50 74.48
N GLN A 760 49.39 -22.10 73.96
CA GLN A 760 48.15 -22.37 74.71
C GLN A 760 47.63 -23.81 74.64
N LYS A 761 47.98 -24.57 73.64
CA LYS A 761 47.58 -25.97 73.51
C LYS A 761 48.21 -26.86 74.61
N LYS A 762 49.43 -26.51 75.10
CA LYS A 762 50.06 -27.21 76.18
C LYS A 762 49.39 -27.00 77.53
N GLU A 763 48.69 -25.84 77.65
CA GLU A 763 47.99 -25.51 78.89
C GLU A 763 46.57 -26.11 78.98
N ILE A 764 45.96 -26.43 77.84
CA ILE A 764 44.62 -26.97 77.75
C ILE A 764 44.59 -28.51 77.90
N GLU A 765 45.68 -29.18 77.60
CA GLU A 765 45.76 -30.62 77.77
C GLU A 765 45.73 -31.07 79.23
N GLU A 766 46.19 -30.17 80.16
CA GLU A 766 46.10 -30.44 81.63
C GLU A 766 44.68 -30.24 82.16
N LEU A 767 43.78 -29.53 81.46
CA LEU A 767 42.43 -29.24 81.97
C LEU A 767 41.36 -30.19 81.37
N ARG A 768 41.74 -31.02 80.42
CA ARG A 768 40.75 -31.90 79.66
C ARG A 768 40.44 -33.18 80.47
N ASP A 769 41.34 -33.66 81.30
CA ASP A 769 41.11 -34.90 82.08
C ASP A 769 40.11 -34.74 83.23
N LYS A 770 39.72 -33.49 83.58
CA LYS A 770 38.72 -33.26 84.61
C LYS A 770 37.27 -33.11 84.16
N ASN A 771 37.05 -32.99 82.83
CA ASN A 771 35.69 -32.68 82.38
C ASN A 771 34.96 -33.86 81.68
N GLU A 772 35.58 -35.01 81.47
CA GLU A 772 34.95 -36.16 80.79
C GLU A 772 33.96 -36.94 81.70
N ILE A 773 33.94 -36.63 82.98
CA ILE A 773 32.99 -37.35 83.87
C ILE A 773 31.65 -36.70 84.09
N LEU A 774 31.54 -35.36 83.77
CA LEU A 774 30.30 -34.59 83.95
C LEU A 774 29.35 -34.57 82.73
N SER A 775 29.82 -34.92 81.54
CA SER A 775 29.01 -34.77 80.28
C SER A 775 28.19 -36.00 80.00
N ALA A 776 28.45 -37.13 80.58
CA ALA A 776 27.69 -38.37 80.27
C ALA A 776 26.32 -38.46 80.98
N GLN A 777 26.04 -37.62 81.96
CA GLN A 777 24.73 -37.62 82.67
C GLN A 777 23.68 -36.63 82.21
N LEU A 778 23.98 -35.74 81.22
CA LEU A 778 23.07 -34.68 80.77
C LEU A 778 22.42 -34.95 79.37
N ILE A 779 22.80 -36.04 78.72
CA ILE A 779 22.34 -36.26 77.29
C ILE A 779 21.10 -37.13 77.20
N SER A 780 20.59 -37.75 78.31
CA SER A 780 19.50 -38.74 78.18
C SER A 780 18.06 -38.20 78.42
N ALA A 781 17.85 -36.89 78.59
CA ALA A 781 16.52 -36.43 78.98
C ALA A 781 16.22 -35.00 78.49
N MET A 782 16.14 -34.73 77.19
CA MET A 782 15.36 -33.57 76.77
C MET A 782 14.92 -33.63 75.29
N ASN A 783 13.61 -33.59 75.04
CA ASN A 783 12.93 -33.53 73.75
C ASN A 783 13.18 -32.17 73.06
N GLU A 784 13.56 -32.17 71.80
CA GLU A 784 13.97 -30.99 70.97
C GLU A 784 13.03 -29.79 71.02
N ASN A 785 11.72 -30.03 71.29
CA ASN A 785 10.74 -28.92 71.41
C ASN A 785 10.84 -28.08 72.69
N ASP A 786 11.42 -28.60 73.70
CA ASP A 786 11.57 -27.90 74.99
C ASP A 786 12.82 -26.98 75.01
N ILE A 787 13.80 -27.33 74.18
CA ILE A 787 15.02 -26.56 74.03
C ILE A 787 14.80 -25.22 73.32
N SER A 788 13.92 -25.22 72.28
CA SER A 788 13.58 -24.03 71.53
C SER A 788 12.80 -23.00 72.40
N LYS A 789 11.89 -23.50 73.27
CA LYS A 789 11.10 -22.63 74.18
C LYS A 789 11.96 -22.09 75.30
N GLN A 790 12.91 -22.91 75.80
CA GLN A 790 13.86 -22.45 76.84
C GLN A 790 14.86 -21.43 76.29
N LEU A 791 15.31 -21.57 75.09
CA LEU A 791 16.17 -20.59 74.39
C LEU A 791 15.46 -19.27 74.12
N GLU A 792 14.18 -19.28 73.83
CA GLU A 792 13.37 -18.03 73.67
C GLU A 792 13.18 -17.34 75.01
N LYS A 793 12.97 -18.10 76.12
CA LYS A 793 12.90 -17.55 77.50
C LYS A 793 14.23 -16.97 77.98
N LEU A 794 15.32 -17.64 77.67
CA LEU A 794 16.68 -17.14 77.96
C LEU A 794 17.05 -15.92 77.10
N HIS A 795 16.50 -15.75 75.98
CA HIS A 795 16.69 -14.56 75.14
C HIS A 795 15.97 -13.33 75.73
N GLU A 796 14.81 -13.53 76.37
CA GLU A 796 14.03 -12.46 76.97
C GLU A 796 14.61 -12.03 78.37
N GLU A 797 15.18 -12.99 79.12
CA GLU A 797 15.69 -12.78 80.51
C GLU A 797 17.16 -12.32 80.58
N ASN A 798 17.89 -12.24 79.50
CA ASN A 798 19.30 -11.90 79.50
C ASN A 798 19.53 -10.44 79.07
N GLU A 799 20.16 -9.69 79.94
CA GLU A 799 20.43 -8.24 79.71
C GLU A 799 21.64 -7.98 78.76
N ASP A 800 22.53 -8.97 78.57
CA ASP A 800 23.71 -8.82 77.75
C ASP A 800 23.44 -8.87 76.27
N ALA A 801 23.76 -7.78 75.55
CA ALA A 801 23.48 -7.57 74.13
C ALA A 801 24.20 -8.60 73.21
N GLU A 802 25.38 -9.07 73.58
CA GLU A 802 26.16 -10.03 72.79
C GLU A 802 25.65 -11.47 73.02
N VAL A 803 25.18 -11.79 74.18
CA VAL A 803 24.58 -13.06 74.57
C VAL A 803 23.21 -13.18 73.86
N ARG A 804 22.40 -12.14 73.88
CA ARG A 804 21.12 -12.07 73.08
C ARG A 804 21.32 -12.28 71.58
N LYS A 805 22.37 -11.69 71.03
CA LYS A 805 22.75 -11.84 69.65
C LYS A 805 23.14 -13.29 69.27
N ALA A 806 23.87 -13.92 70.16
CA ALA A 806 24.28 -15.33 69.99
C ALA A 806 23.10 -16.30 70.13
N ILE A 807 22.20 -16.06 71.11
CA ILE A 807 20.97 -16.85 71.26
C ILE A 807 20.03 -16.68 70.07
N ARG A 808 19.88 -15.47 69.58
CA ARG A 808 19.08 -15.16 68.35
C ARG A 808 19.66 -15.89 67.15
N LYS A 809 20.97 -16.00 67.01
CA LYS A 809 21.68 -16.72 65.96
C LYS A 809 21.46 -18.24 66.06
N LEU A 810 21.38 -18.78 67.23
CA LEU A 810 21.07 -20.19 67.50
C LEU A 810 19.62 -20.53 67.22
N ILE A 811 18.67 -19.65 67.64
CA ILE A 811 17.23 -19.79 67.34
C ILE A 811 17.01 -19.75 65.85
N LYS A 812 17.66 -18.83 65.11
CA LYS A 812 17.61 -18.70 63.68
C LYS A 812 18.19 -19.91 62.95
N LYS A 813 19.24 -20.54 63.50
CA LYS A 813 19.87 -21.73 62.96
C LYS A 813 19.05 -23.00 63.20
N LEU A 814 18.32 -23.09 64.35
CA LEU A 814 17.37 -24.16 64.63
C LEU A 814 16.08 -24.03 63.73
N LYS A 815 15.57 -22.81 63.59
CA LYS A 815 14.42 -22.55 62.71
C LYS A 815 14.76 -22.74 61.19
N SER A 816 15.99 -22.55 60.76
CA SER A 816 16.43 -22.76 59.36
C SER A 816 16.67 -24.24 59.03
N LYS A 817 16.83 -25.12 60.05
CA LYS A 817 16.89 -26.57 59.82
C LYS A 817 15.54 -27.20 59.49
N ASN A 818 14.46 -26.58 59.99
CA ASN A 818 13.08 -27.03 59.69
C ASN A 818 12.54 -26.50 58.31
N SER A 819 13.17 -25.48 57.69
CA SER A 819 12.74 -24.93 56.41
C SER A 819 13.32 -25.70 55.20
N ARG A 820 14.20 -26.69 55.39
CA ARG A 820 14.76 -27.48 54.29
C ARG A 820 13.87 -28.66 53.87
N VAL A 821 12.70 -28.84 54.45
CA VAL A 821 11.73 -29.90 54.08
C VAL A 821 10.84 -29.46 52.94
N SER A 822 10.82 -28.18 52.49
CA SER A 822 9.90 -27.66 51.50
C SER A 822 10.45 -27.58 50.05
N GLU A 823 11.64 -28.09 49.76
CA GLU A 823 12.24 -28.00 48.42
C GLU A 823 11.95 -29.17 47.47
N ASN A 824 11.22 -30.19 47.90
CA ASN A 824 10.96 -31.40 47.11
C ASN A 824 9.48 -31.58 46.67
N VAL A 825 8.77 -30.46 46.37
CA VAL A 825 7.49 -30.53 45.71
C VAL A 825 7.71 -30.40 44.19
N HIS A 826 7.91 -31.54 43.51
CA HIS A 826 7.91 -31.56 42.05
C HIS A 826 6.46 -31.51 41.54
N PRO A 827 6.09 -30.46 40.85
CA PRO A 827 4.78 -30.39 40.24
C PRO A 827 4.66 -31.45 39.14
N ASP A 828 3.49 -32.07 39.04
CA ASP A 828 3.14 -33.04 38.02
C ASP A 828 3.30 -32.42 36.59
N PRO A 829 4.25 -32.91 35.76
CA PRO A 829 4.51 -32.32 34.46
C PRO A 829 3.32 -32.41 33.46
N GLU A 830 2.53 -33.47 33.58
CA GLU A 830 1.36 -33.67 32.73
C GLU A 830 0.25 -32.69 33.09
N PHE A 831 0.02 -32.46 34.35
CA PHE A 831 -0.92 -31.44 34.81
C PHE A 831 -0.56 -30.06 34.32
N ILE A 832 0.71 -29.69 34.37
CA ILE A 832 1.20 -28.38 33.91
C ILE A 832 0.98 -28.25 32.40
N ALA A 833 1.24 -29.30 31.64
CA ALA A 833 1.03 -29.29 30.20
C ALA A 833 -0.46 -29.13 29.84
N ARG A 834 -1.37 -29.87 30.48
CA ARG A 834 -2.82 -29.74 30.25
C ARG A 834 -3.34 -28.38 30.68
N LEU A 835 -2.87 -27.86 31.80
CA LEU A 835 -3.27 -26.54 32.31
C LEU A 835 -2.87 -25.42 31.37
N LYS A 836 -1.64 -25.46 30.81
CA LYS A 836 -1.15 -24.48 29.84
C LYS A 836 -1.87 -24.56 28.49
N MET A 837 -2.20 -25.75 28.05
CA MET A 837 -2.93 -25.95 26.79
C MET A 837 -4.34 -25.39 26.87
N LYS A 838 -5.00 -25.57 28.03
CA LYS A 838 -6.38 -25.10 28.22
C LYS A 838 -6.47 -23.59 28.60
N TYR A 839 -5.45 -23.05 29.28
CA TYR A 839 -5.39 -21.68 29.78
C TYR A 839 -4.03 -21.04 29.51
N PRO A 840 -3.75 -20.61 28.26
CA PRO A 840 -2.44 -20.07 27.85
C PRO A 840 -2.05 -18.76 28.57
N SER A 841 -3.01 -18.04 29.15
CA SER A 841 -2.83 -16.76 29.84
C SER A 841 -2.23 -16.89 31.25
N LEU A 842 -2.07 -18.11 31.76
CA LEU A 842 -1.53 -18.34 33.10
C LEU A 842 -0.02 -18.09 33.19
N THR A 843 0.39 -17.26 34.12
CA THR A 843 1.82 -16.98 34.39
C THR A 843 2.47 -18.12 35.16
N ARG A 844 3.80 -18.15 35.22
CA ARG A 844 4.56 -19.11 36.05
C ARG A 844 4.14 -19.13 37.53
N LYS A 845 3.78 -17.98 38.08
CA LYS A 845 3.28 -17.83 39.45
C LYS A 845 1.88 -18.42 39.60
N ASP A 846 1.02 -18.21 38.64
CA ASP A 846 -0.32 -18.78 38.62
C ASP A 846 -0.25 -20.31 38.54
N ILE A 847 0.62 -20.88 37.70
CA ILE A 847 0.83 -22.32 37.58
C ILE A 847 1.35 -22.96 38.88
N LYS A 848 2.32 -22.28 39.57
CA LYS A 848 2.82 -22.72 40.86
C LYS A 848 1.71 -22.73 41.89
N LEU A 849 0.86 -21.71 41.92
CA LEU A 849 -0.31 -21.64 42.78
C LEU A 849 -1.33 -22.74 42.46
N CYS A 850 -1.59 -23.04 41.20
CA CYS A 850 -2.47 -24.14 40.77
C CYS A 850 -1.93 -25.50 41.29
N SER A 851 -0.63 -25.74 41.15
CA SER A 851 -0.03 -27.00 41.63
C SER A 851 -0.16 -27.18 43.15
N LEU A 852 0.02 -26.11 43.91
CA LEU A 852 -0.13 -26.16 45.37
C LEU A 852 -1.59 -26.32 45.82
N LEU A 853 -2.53 -25.73 45.07
CA LEU A 853 -3.97 -25.89 45.34
C LEU A 853 -4.51 -27.27 44.95
N LYS A 854 -3.96 -27.92 43.89
CA LYS A 854 -4.25 -29.29 43.53
C LYS A 854 -3.86 -30.29 44.63
N MET A 855 -2.86 -29.96 45.43
CA MET A 855 -2.37 -30.75 46.57
C MET A 855 -3.16 -30.50 47.86
N ASP A 856 -4.33 -29.81 47.75
CA ASP A 856 -5.21 -29.46 48.89
C ASP A 856 -4.53 -28.66 49.99
N LEU A 857 -3.45 -27.96 49.73
CA LEU A 857 -2.80 -27.09 50.69
C LEU A 857 -3.69 -25.89 51.04
N THR A 858 -3.79 -25.60 52.34
CA THR A 858 -4.59 -24.43 52.78
C THR A 858 -3.91 -23.11 52.46
N THR A 859 -4.66 -22.02 52.45
CA THR A 859 -4.11 -20.67 52.25
C THR A 859 -2.97 -20.35 53.22
N LYS A 860 -3.02 -20.89 54.45
CA LYS A 860 -1.97 -20.73 55.47
C LYS A 860 -0.70 -21.53 55.14
N ASP A 861 -0.86 -22.70 54.52
CA ASP A 861 0.27 -23.56 54.10
C ASP A 861 0.96 -23.03 52.83
N ILE A 862 0.20 -22.41 51.96
CA ILE A 862 0.68 -21.84 50.67
C ILE A 862 1.45 -20.55 50.88
N ALA A 863 1.04 -19.74 51.83
CA ALA A 863 1.63 -18.42 52.08
C ALA A 863 3.16 -18.48 52.26
N PRO A 864 3.73 -19.37 53.15
CA PRO A 864 5.17 -19.46 53.32
C PRO A 864 5.89 -20.10 52.10
N ILE A 865 5.21 -20.98 51.34
CA ILE A 865 5.80 -21.63 50.14
C ILE A 865 5.97 -20.66 49.00
N LEU A 866 5.09 -19.66 48.89
CA LEU A 866 5.14 -18.64 47.86
C LEU A 866 5.80 -17.35 48.33
N ASP A 867 6.22 -17.27 49.58
CA ASP A 867 6.83 -16.10 50.24
C ASP A 867 5.95 -14.85 50.12
N ILE A 868 4.65 -15.04 50.42
CA ILE A 868 3.65 -13.96 50.44
C ILE A 868 2.76 -14.09 51.69
N THR A 869 2.09 -13.00 52.03
CA THR A 869 1.13 -13.01 53.15
C THR A 869 -0.09 -13.90 52.86
N VAL A 870 -0.78 -14.41 53.88
CA VAL A 870 -2.02 -15.17 53.74
C VAL A 870 -3.04 -14.39 52.89
N ARG A 871 -3.17 -13.08 53.12
CA ARG A 871 -4.03 -12.20 52.33
C ARG A 871 -3.55 -12.07 50.85
N GLY A 872 -2.21 -12.13 50.64
CA GLY A 872 -1.62 -12.20 49.30
C GLY A 872 -2.01 -13.48 48.52
N VAL A 873 -2.09 -14.61 49.24
CA VAL A 873 -2.58 -15.87 48.66
C VAL A 873 -4.07 -15.75 48.29
N GLU A 874 -4.91 -15.17 49.13
CA GLU A 874 -6.33 -14.96 48.87
C GLU A 874 -6.56 -14.09 47.64
N ILE A 875 -5.84 -13.00 47.50
CA ILE A 875 -5.91 -12.12 46.31
C ILE A 875 -5.44 -12.89 45.05
N SER A 876 -4.37 -13.70 45.22
CA SER A 876 -3.87 -14.50 44.08
C SER A 876 -4.87 -15.58 43.67
N ARG A 877 -5.58 -16.21 44.60
CA ARG A 877 -6.69 -17.17 44.34
C ARG A 877 -7.86 -16.48 43.65
N TYR A 878 -8.23 -15.28 44.03
CA TYR A 878 -9.28 -14.49 43.40
C TYR A 878 -8.90 -14.15 41.94
N ARG A 879 -7.67 -13.67 41.70
CA ARG A 879 -7.16 -13.38 40.36
C ARG A 879 -7.07 -14.64 39.49
N LEU A 880 -6.68 -15.76 40.09
CA LEU A 880 -6.60 -17.03 39.41
C LEU A 880 -7.98 -17.53 38.98
N ARG A 881 -9.01 -17.40 39.82
CA ARG A 881 -10.39 -17.73 39.47
C ARG A 881 -10.88 -16.95 38.24
N LYS A 882 -10.55 -15.66 38.21
CA LYS A 882 -10.90 -14.77 37.07
C LYS A 882 -10.18 -15.20 35.77
N LYS A 883 -8.94 -15.66 35.87
CA LYS A 883 -8.18 -16.14 34.70
C LYS A 883 -8.63 -17.54 34.23
N LEU A 884 -9.19 -18.33 35.11
CA LEU A 884 -9.76 -19.66 34.82
C LEU A 884 -11.23 -19.57 34.46
N GLU A 885 -11.82 -18.36 34.43
CA GLU A 885 -13.24 -18.07 34.12
C GLU A 885 -14.22 -18.89 34.97
N LEU A 886 -13.94 -18.98 36.29
CA LEU A 886 -14.73 -19.77 37.23
C LEU A 886 -15.70 -18.90 38.01
N ASP A 887 -16.97 -19.33 38.08
CA ASP A 887 -17.99 -18.72 38.94
C ASP A 887 -17.66 -18.91 40.41
N ASN A 888 -18.29 -18.07 41.28
CA ASN A 888 -17.98 -18.06 42.70
C ASN A 888 -18.32 -19.36 43.44
N ASP A 889 -19.20 -20.17 42.93
CA ASP A 889 -19.70 -21.41 43.53
C ASP A 889 -18.81 -22.63 43.28
N VAL A 890 -17.84 -22.56 42.38
CA VAL A 890 -16.95 -23.68 42.04
C VAL A 890 -15.78 -23.73 43.02
N VAL A 891 -15.54 -24.85 43.67
CA VAL A 891 -14.39 -25.03 44.53
C VAL A 891 -13.10 -25.15 43.70
N LEU A 892 -12.18 -24.17 43.83
CA LEU A 892 -10.99 -24.03 42.98
C LEU A 892 -10.03 -25.24 43.06
N SER A 893 -9.89 -25.88 44.22
CA SER A 893 -9.04 -27.06 44.38
C SER A 893 -9.64 -28.30 43.71
N GLU A 894 -10.96 -28.47 43.77
CA GLU A 894 -11.66 -29.57 43.11
C GLU A 894 -11.62 -29.41 41.57
N PHE A 895 -11.81 -28.18 41.12
CA PHE A 895 -11.68 -27.88 39.70
C PHE A 895 -10.29 -28.22 39.16
N LEU A 896 -9.21 -27.87 39.92
CA LEU A 896 -7.84 -28.13 39.48
C LEU A 896 -7.47 -29.62 39.57
N LYS A 897 -8.12 -30.40 40.40
CA LYS A 897 -7.96 -31.89 40.43
C LYS A 897 -8.53 -32.57 39.18
N ASN A 898 -9.55 -31.97 38.59
CA ASN A 898 -10.23 -32.50 37.40
C ASN A 898 -9.60 -32.04 36.08
N ILE A 899 -8.56 -31.21 36.12
CA ILE A 899 -7.72 -30.85 34.99
C ILE A 899 -6.54 -31.84 34.87
#